data_1967445360a428f4bef65521351e37ec
#
_entry.id   1967445360a428f4bef65521351e37ec
#
_cell.length_a   1.000
_cell.length_b   1.000
_cell.length_c   1.000
_cell.angle_alpha   90.00
_cell.angle_beta   90.00
_cell.angle_gamma   90.00
#
_symmetry.space_group_name_H-M   'P 1'
#
loop_
_entity.id
_entity.type
_entity.pdbx_description
1 polymer ?
#
loop_
_entity_poly.entity_id
_entity_poly.type
_entity_poly.pdbx_seq_one_letter_code
_entity_poly.pdbx_strand_id
1 'polypeptide(L)'
;MLIKSLRMLNFRQFIGETKVDFSVDPDRNVTVILGDNTFGKTTLLQAFNWCFYEKVLFSDNPDDLLNYEVSAKMYPDEEENVEVEITLLHDDCQYVITRKQHLTKKYNGFHKRTFAKIVCTYKDESGKTHTNTIETPDEIKKLINTILPEDLSKYFFFDTERVNSISTKKDVADAVKGLLGLSALDNAIKHIGAKSNKTTALGLLYKGFDQAGNREAEATMNAIHELQAKKTEAHDQIETYKEQIRYYETRKEQLEAILRDNKNTADMQARKQKLERLISEEESAQTVIVSSFRNDFKNGCMPFFAAPLMAQAESFLKAVEIDDKGIKDLSKPTLLEILKRGRCICGCELTEGSDAYDHILKEMRYVPPESIGNTVRNYLARMKSYSGATDAFVQSINSRYNELYRSKTRVLEYTAEIEEISDQIKGAESVRNFEIELQEVKSRLKEFNAKKDAAVRAEASAEKDIENKQKLYDSLIAKNAKNAETMLYIRYAEEILAWLSETYTEKETYIRDALEDRVNEIFERMYHGKRRVVIDKKFNVELLTVVSDREINTGKSEGLDRVKNFAFIGGLVALAKEKIVSQAGEHEIDLASEPYPLVMDAPFSNADEEHTGNISRVLPEVAEQVIMFVMKKDFKIAEPVMRSRIGKQFTLTKHSETRTVLK
;
A
#
# COMPACT_ATOMS: atom_id res chain seq x y z
N MET A 1 -27.91 12.33 2.77
CA MET A 1 -28.23 12.73 4.16
C MET A 1 -28.35 14.25 4.27
N LEU A 2 -29.45 14.81 4.86
CA LEU A 2 -29.63 16.25 5.11
C LEU A 2 -30.00 16.49 6.57
N ILE A 3 -29.37 17.45 7.22
CA ILE A 3 -29.65 17.81 8.62
C ILE A 3 -30.73 18.90 8.66
N LYS A 4 -31.85 18.63 9.33
CA LYS A 4 -32.97 19.58 9.47
C LYS A 4 -32.80 20.54 10.65
N SER A 5 -32.44 20.00 11.80
CA SER A 5 -32.30 20.83 13.03
C SER A 5 -31.34 20.23 14.03
N LEU A 6 -30.79 21.10 14.84
CA LEU A 6 -30.04 20.78 16.07
C LEU A 6 -30.76 21.44 17.25
N ARG A 7 -31.11 20.69 18.27
CA ARG A 7 -31.65 21.17 19.54
C ARG A 7 -30.70 20.76 20.67
N MET A 8 -30.40 21.70 21.56
CA MET A 8 -29.53 21.49 22.71
C MET A 8 -30.23 21.98 23.96
N LEU A 9 -30.04 21.27 25.08
CA LEU A 9 -30.50 21.66 26.43
C LEU A 9 -29.31 21.71 27.39
N ASN A 10 -29.06 22.85 27.99
CA ASN A 10 -28.00 23.08 28.99
C ASN A 10 -26.59 22.62 28.56
N PHE A 11 -26.30 22.69 27.27
CA PHE A 11 -25.03 22.20 26.71
C PHE A 11 -23.96 23.30 26.73
N ARG A 12 -22.95 23.15 27.59
CA ARG A 12 -21.82 24.09 27.76
C ARG A 12 -22.33 25.52 27.97
N GLN A 13 -21.94 26.50 27.15
CA GLN A 13 -22.39 27.90 27.26
C GLN A 13 -23.84 28.15 26.80
N PHE A 14 -24.54 27.16 26.30
CA PHE A 14 -25.95 27.27 25.93
C PHE A 14 -26.84 26.84 27.12
N ILE A 15 -27.41 27.80 27.80
CA ILE A 15 -28.32 27.57 28.95
C ILE A 15 -29.75 27.45 28.46
N GLY A 16 -30.49 26.52 29.03
CA GLY A 16 -31.86 26.23 28.58
C GLY A 16 -31.92 25.59 27.22
N GLU A 17 -33.06 25.69 26.56
CA GLU A 17 -33.24 25.13 25.22
C GLU A 17 -32.72 26.11 24.15
N THR A 18 -31.88 25.59 23.25
CA THR A 18 -31.40 26.28 22.07
C THR A 18 -31.67 25.41 20.86
N LYS A 19 -32.39 25.95 19.85
CA LYS A 19 -32.72 25.24 18.61
C LYS A 19 -32.21 25.99 17.39
N VAL A 20 -31.66 25.24 16.45
CA VAL A 20 -31.20 25.73 15.13
C VAL A 20 -31.87 24.92 14.06
N ASP A 21 -32.60 25.56 13.15
CA ASP A 21 -33.17 24.89 11.99
C ASP A 21 -32.31 25.21 10.77
N PHE A 22 -31.80 24.20 10.09
CA PHE A 22 -30.92 24.34 8.92
C PHE A 22 -31.72 24.42 7.62
N SER A 23 -31.11 24.98 6.57
CA SER A 23 -31.70 24.98 5.23
C SER A 23 -31.55 23.61 4.61
N VAL A 24 -32.65 23.10 4.07
CA VAL A 24 -32.72 21.87 3.28
C VAL A 24 -33.19 22.16 1.84
N ASP A 25 -33.24 23.42 1.46
CA ASP A 25 -33.60 23.89 0.13
C ASP A 25 -32.40 23.66 -0.82
N PRO A 26 -32.54 22.92 -1.93
CA PRO A 26 -31.45 22.65 -2.85
C PRO A 26 -30.83 23.91 -3.50
N ASP A 27 -31.67 24.93 -3.73
CA ASP A 27 -31.21 26.19 -4.34
C ASP A 27 -30.58 27.15 -3.33
N ARG A 28 -30.97 27.04 -2.05
CA ARG A 28 -30.50 27.86 -0.94
C ARG A 28 -29.96 26.95 0.19
N ASN A 29 -28.99 26.14 -0.17
CA ASN A 29 -28.49 25.01 0.63
C ASN A 29 -27.49 25.43 1.74
N VAL A 30 -27.23 26.71 1.93
CA VAL A 30 -26.27 27.21 2.91
C VAL A 30 -26.97 27.74 4.17
N THR A 31 -26.52 27.29 5.32
CA THR A 31 -26.85 27.90 6.63
C THR A 31 -25.60 28.51 7.23
N VAL A 32 -25.67 29.79 7.58
CA VAL A 32 -24.57 30.53 8.17
C VAL A 32 -24.89 30.88 9.64
N ILE A 33 -23.96 30.55 10.55
CA ILE A 33 -24.03 30.90 11.96
C ILE A 33 -22.87 31.84 12.29
N LEU A 34 -23.18 33.11 12.51
CA LEU A 34 -22.19 34.14 12.79
C LEU A 34 -21.85 34.18 14.28
N GLY A 35 -20.57 34.25 14.59
CA GLY A 35 -20.10 34.44 15.95
C GLY A 35 -18.62 34.79 16.00
N ASP A 36 -18.24 35.70 16.89
CA ASP A 36 -16.83 36.01 17.12
C ASP A 36 -16.14 34.88 17.92
N ASN A 37 -14.84 35.02 18.16
CA ASN A 37 -14.10 34.00 18.94
C ASN A 37 -14.70 33.86 20.35
N THR A 38 -14.71 32.64 20.88
CA THR A 38 -15.29 32.26 22.19
C THR A 38 -16.83 32.34 22.26
N PHE A 39 -17.55 32.60 21.16
CA PHE A 39 -19.02 32.64 21.17
C PHE A 39 -19.71 31.29 21.05
N GLY A 40 -18.96 30.19 20.95
CA GLY A 40 -19.52 28.85 20.97
C GLY A 40 -19.68 28.18 19.59
N LYS A 41 -19.00 28.69 18.56
CA LYS A 41 -18.96 28.05 17.23
C LYS A 41 -18.49 26.59 17.31
N THR A 42 -17.32 26.39 17.91
CA THR A 42 -16.77 25.05 18.11
C THR A 42 -17.65 24.17 19.02
N THR A 43 -18.37 24.78 19.98
CA THR A 43 -19.33 24.05 20.82
C THR A 43 -20.49 23.49 20.00
N LEU A 44 -21.00 24.24 19.01
CA LEU A 44 -22.02 23.74 18.09
C LEU A 44 -21.50 22.57 17.26
N LEU A 45 -20.27 22.63 16.73
CA LEU A 45 -19.65 21.52 16.03
C LEU A 45 -19.49 20.28 16.95
N GLN A 46 -19.07 20.50 18.19
CA GLN A 46 -18.91 19.39 19.16
C GLN A 46 -20.26 18.80 19.60
N ALA A 47 -21.35 19.56 19.53
CA ALA A 47 -22.69 19.02 19.77
C ALA A 47 -23.08 17.96 18.72
N PHE A 48 -22.72 18.16 17.45
CA PHE A 48 -22.88 17.12 16.43
C PHE A 48 -22.07 15.86 16.78
N ASN A 49 -20.79 16.01 17.06
CA ASN A 49 -19.92 14.87 17.41
C ASN A 49 -20.41 14.12 18.64
N TRP A 50 -20.85 14.86 19.67
CA TRP A 50 -21.38 14.22 20.87
C TRP A 50 -22.69 13.48 20.62
N CYS A 51 -23.61 14.08 19.87
CA CYS A 51 -24.88 13.44 19.56
C CYS A 51 -24.71 12.15 18.78
N PHE A 52 -23.85 12.16 17.75
CA PHE A 52 -23.59 10.97 16.93
C PHE A 52 -22.74 9.94 17.67
N TYR A 53 -21.57 10.33 18.20
CA TYR A 53 -20.53 9.36 18.61
C TYR A 53 -20.21 9.36 20.10
N GLU A 54 -20.90 10.19 20.92
CA GLU A 54 -20.58 10.37 22.35
C GLU A 54 -19.16 10.92 22.60
N LYS A 55 -18.57 11.57 21.61
CA LYS A 55 -17.20 12.11 21.64
C LYS A 55 -17.21 13.62 21.52
N VAL A 56 -16.36 14.28 22.28
CA VAL A 56 -16.10 15.71 22.21
C VAL A 56 -14.60 15.96 22.20
N LEU A 57 -14.17 17.01 21.49
CA LEU A 57 -12.77 17.41 21.34
C LEU A 57 -12.54 18.79 21.94
N PHE A 58 -12.98 18.99 23.20
CA PHE A 58 -12.65 20.22 23.92
C PHE A 58 -11.23 20.15 24.48
N SER A 59 -10.53 21.29 24.47
CA SER A 59 -9.19 21.40 25.05
C SER A 59 -9.19 21.44 26.58
N ASP A 60 -10.33 21.83 27.15
CA ASP A 60 -10.59 21.98 28.57
C ASP A 60 -11.70 20.99 29.00
N ASN A 61 -11.50 20.26 30.05
CA ASN A 61 -12.47 19.35 30.70
C ASN A 61 -13.53 18.76 29.73
N PRO A 62 -13.17 17.83 28.84
CA PRO A 62 -14.07 17.31 27.81
C PRO A 62 -15.32 16.64 28.41
N ASP A 63 -15.26 16.16 29.66
CA ASP A 63 -16.36 15.49 30.35
C ASP A 63 -17.41 16.45 30.93
N ASP A 64 -17.13 17.77 31.00
CA ASP A 64 -18.03 18.74 31.57
C ASP A 64 -18.95 19.36 30.51
N LEU A 65 -20.05 18.69 30.21
CA LEU A 65 -21.03 19.11 29.24
C LEU A 65 -22.12 20.03 29.78
N LEU A 66 -22.43 19.91 31.11
CA LEU A 66 -23.46 20.72 31.72
C LEU A 66 -23.04 22.20 31.81
N ASN A 67 -23.97 23.09 31.53
CA ASN A 67 -23.73 24.53 31.65
C ASN A 67 -23.27 24.89 33.07
N TYR A 68 -22.22 25.71 33.17
CA TYR A 68 -21.62 26.08 34.47
C TYR A 68 -22.55 26.87 35.39
N GLU A 69 -23.44 27.72 34.83
CA GLU A 69 -24.41 28.45 35.66
C GLU A 69 -25.50 27.54 36.23
N VAL A 70 -25.86 26.49 35.47
CA VAL A 70 -26.79 25.47 35.94
C VAL A 70 -26.11 24.61 37.01
N SER A 71 -24.93 24.11 36.75
CA SER A 71 -24.17 23.25 37.67
C SER A 71 -23.83 23.95 39.01
N ALA A 72 -23.57 25.26 38.95
CA ALA A 72 -23.28 26.08 40.14
C ALA A 72 -24.49 26.26 41.07
N LYS A 73 -25.71 26.28 40.49
CA LYS A 73 -26.95 26.45 41.28
C LYS A 73 -27.50 25.15 41.86
N MET A 74 -27.03 24.00 41.44
CA MET A 74 -27.49 22.71 41.91
C MET A 74 -27.04 22.46 43.36
N TYR A 75 -27.91 21.89 44.18
CA TYR A 75 -27.60 21.35 45.49
C TYR A 75 -27.23 19.86 45.44
N PRO A 76 -26.58 19.31 46.46
CA PRO A 76 -26.35 17.85 46.52
C PRO A 76 -27.65 17.06 46.35
N ASP A 77 -27.57 15.98 45.58
CA ASP A 77 -28.66 15.09 45.15
C ASP A 77 -29.70 15.70 44.21
N GLU A 78 -29.51 16.94 43.75
CA GLU A 78 -30.29 17.46 42.62
C GLU A 78 -29.84 16.87 41.31
N GLU A 79 -30.78 16.77 40.39
CA GLU A 79 -30.63 16.13 39.08
C GLU A 79 -30.87 17.13 37.96
N GLU A 80 -30.01 17.09 36.96
CA GLU A 80 -30.14 17.89 35.75
C GLU A 80 -29.77 17.09 34.50
N ASN A 81 -30.19 17.59 33.36
CA ASN A 81 -29.94 16.96 32.06
C ASN A 81 -29.21 17.86 31.11
N VAL A 82 -28.28 17.26 30.40
CA VAL A 82 -27.74 17.78 29.15
C VAL A 82 -28.31 16.94 28.03
N GLU A 83 -28.87 17.57 27.01
CA GLU A 83 -29.46 16.87 25.86
C GLU A 83 -29.08 17.53 24.56
N VAL A 84 -28.75 16.71 23.57
CA VAL A 84 -28.58 17.13 22.19
C VAL A 84 -29.41 16.23 21.30
N GLU A 85 -30.20 16.85 20.44
CA GLU A 85 -31.08 16.18 19.49
C GLU A 85 -30.80 16.70 18.08
N ILE A 86 -30.63 15.78 17.15
CA ILE A 86 -30.43 16.07 15.71
C ILE A 86 -31.57 15.43 14.94
N THR A 87 -32.27 16.23 14.16
CA THR A 87 -33.25 15.73 13.18
C THR A 87 -32.60 15.74 11.80
N LEU A 88 -32.62 14.62 11.10
CA LEU A 88 -32.06 14.47 9.77
C LEU A 88 -32.94 13.64 8.83
N LEU A 89 -32.71 13.81 7.54
CA LEU A 89 -33.31 13.01 6.47
C LEU A 89 -32.22 12.14 5.85
N HIS A 90 -32.52 10.85 5.67
CA HIS A 90 -31.62 9.90 5.05
C HIS A 90 -32.48 8.74 4.46
N ASP A 91 -32.28 8.38 3.21
CA ASP A 91 -33.05 7.34 2.49
C ASP A 91 -34.57 7.47 2.65
N ASP A 92 -35.09 8.65 2.35
CA ASP A 92 -36.53 8.98 2.49
C ASP A 92 -37.09 8.81 3.91
N CYS A 93 -36.24 8.52 4.88
CA CYS A 93 -36.59 8.40 6.29
C CYS A 93 -36.18 9.65 7.07
N GLN A 94 -37.02 10.03 8.03
CA GLN A 94 -36.65 11.06 9.00
C GLN A 94 -36.17 10.39 10.28
N TYR A 95 -34.95 10.69 10.68
CA TYR A 95 -34.35 10.24 11.93
C TYR A 95 -34.27 11.40 12.92
N VAL A 96 -34.64 11.10 14.17
CA VAL A 96 -34.41 11.97 15.33
C VAL A 96 -33.48 11.24 16.27
N ILE A 97 -32.23 11.70 16.33
CA ILE A 97 -31.20 11.15 17.19
C ILE A 97 -31.13 12.02 18.43
N THR A 98 -31.44 11.47 19.58
CA THR A 98 -31.38 12.17 20.87
C THR A 98 -30.32 11.52 21.75
N ARG A 99 -29.35 12.30 22.21
CA ARG A 99 -28.41 11.88 23.24
C ARG A 99 -28.60 12.75 24.48
N LYS A 100 -28.73 12.07 25.63
CA LYS A 100 -29.00 12.69 26.90
C LYS A 100 -28.02 12.20 27.95
N GLN A 101 -27.42 13.12 28.68
CA GLN A 101 -26.63 12.82 29.88
C GLN A 101 -27.38 13.32 31.10
N HIS A 102 -27.70 12.38 31.97
CA HIS A 102 -28.31 12.64 33.24
C HIS A 102 -27.22 12.82 34.28
N LEU A 103 -27.26 13.92 35.04
CA LEU A 103 -26.26 14.29 36.02
C LEU A 103 -26.94 14.44 37.39
N THR A 104 -26.45 13.73 38.38
CA THR A 104 -26.83 13.89 39.77
C THR A 104 -25.66 14.52 40.52
N LYS A 105 -25.86 15.66 41.18
CA LYS A 105 -24.82 16.32 41.94
C LYS A 105 -24.53 15.55 43.22
N LYS A 106 -23.27 15.26 43.51
CA LYS A 106 -22.79 14.64 44.73
C LYS A 106 -21.78 15.58 45.41
N TYR A 107 -21.46 15.32 46.68
CA TYR A 107 -20.50 16.14 47.45
C TYR A 107 -19.12 16.24 46.76
N ASN A 108 -18.69 15.20 46.04
CA ASN A 108 -17.38 15.12 45.42
C ASN A 108 -17.42 15.21 43.85
N GLY A 109 -18.48 15.79 43.27
CA GLY A 109 -18.63 15.92 41.85
C GLY A 109 -20.00 15.49 41.31
N PHE A 110 -20.03 15.00 40.04
CA PHE A 110 -21.27 14.58 39.40
C PHE A 110 -21.25 13.08 39.10
N HIS A 111 -22.34 12.40 39.44
CA HIS A 111 -22.63 11.08 38.90
C HIS A 111 -23.32 11.27 37.54
N LYS A 112 -22.72 10.73 36.49
CA LYS A 112 -23.16 10.93 35.11
C LYS A 112 -23.63 9.61 34.46
N ARG A 113 -24.75 9.63 33.76
CA ARG A 113 -25.25 8.49 32.95
C ARG A 113 -25.68 9.01 31.59
N THR A 114 -25.14 8.44 30.53
CA THR A 114 -25.48 8.82 29.15
C THR A 114 -26.45 7.80 28.55
N PHE A 115 -27.47 8.29 27.88
CA PHE A 115 -28.46 7.51 27.15
C PHE A 115 -28.55 8.05 25.72
N ALA A 116 -28.85 7.18 24.79
CA ALA A 116 -29.17 7.58 23.42
C ALA A 116 -30.46 6.92 22.97
N LYS A 117 -31.17 7.60 22.08
CA LYS A 117 -32.41 7.14 21.47
C LYS A 117 -32.48 7.59 20.03
N ILE A 118 -32.90 6.72 19.13
CA ILE A 118 -33.19 7.08 17.73
C ILE A 118 -34.66 6.79 17.45
N VAL A 119 -35.34 7.79 16.89
CA VAL A 119 -36.70 7.63 16.36
C VAL A 119 -36.62 7.76 14.85
N CYS A 120 -36.94 6.69 14.14
CA CYS A 120 -37.02 6.64 12.69
C CYS A 120 -38.49 6.74 12.24
N THR A 121 -38.80 7.69 11.36
CA THR A 121 -40.15 7.86 10.78
C THR A 121 -40.05 7.78 9.28
N TYR A 122 -40.82 6.88 8.65
CA TYR A 122 -40.86 6.68 7.21
C TYR A 122 -42.30 6.47 6.73
N LYS A 123 -42.53 6.69 5.44
CA LYS A 123 -43.81 6.38 4.79
C LYS A 123 -43.65 5.11 3.96
N ASP A 124 -44.61 4.20 4.06
CA ASP A 124 -44.66 3.02 3.21
C ASP A 124 -45.21 3.36 1.80
N GLU A 125 -45.20 2.40 0.89
CA GLU A 125 -45.71 2.55 -0.47
C GLU A 125 -47.19 2.97 -0.53
N SER A 126 -47.96 2.74 0.55
CA SER A 126 -49.33 3.16 0.68
C SER A 126 -49.50 4.58 1.22
N GLY A 127 -48.38 5.27 1.55
CA GLY A 127 -48.33 6.60 2.14
C GLY A 127 -48.62 6.64 3.64
N LYS A 128 -48.69 5.49 4.32
CA LYS A 128 -48.90 5.40 5.76
C LYS A 128 -47.60 5.64 6.51
N THR A 129 -47.64 6.51 7.51
CA THR A 129 -46.49 6.84 8.32
C THR A 129 -46.25 5.78 9.38
N HIS A 130 -45.02 5.27 9.46
CA HIS A 130 -44.53 4.34 10.48
C HIS A 130 -43.46 5.01 11.32
N THR A 131 -43.46 4.69 12.61
CA THR A 131 -42.44 5.20 13.55
C THR A 131 -41.84 4.03 14.29
N ASN A 132 -40.50 3.92 14.24
CA ASN A 132 -39.74 2.91 14.96
C ASN A 132 -38.80 3.62 15.94
N THR A 133 -38.68 3.05 17.15
CA THR A 133 -37.80 3.61 18.20
C THR A 133 -36.75 2.60 18.58
N ILE A 134 -35.48 3.03 18.59
CA ILE A 134 -34.30 2.22 18.90
C ILE A 134 -33.64 2.84 20.13
N GLU A 135 -33.45 2.03 21.17
CA GLU A 135 -32.86 2.45 22.47
C GLU A 135 -31.68 1.54 22.85
N THR A 136 -31.47 0.42 22.15
CA THR A 136 -30.36 -0.50 22.42
C THR A 136 -29.02 0.10 21.94
N PRO A 137 -28.01 0.25 22.81
CA PRO A 137 -26.75 0.93 22.47
C PRO A 137 -26.04 0.36 21.23
N ASP A 138 -26.01 -0.96 21.07
CA ASP A 138 -25.36 -1.62 19.94
C ASP A 138 -26.11 -1.39 18.61
N GLU A 139 -27.44 -1.37 18.65
CA GLU A 139 -28.27 -1.08 17.47
C GLU A 139 -28.15 0.40 17.08
N ILE A 140 -28.15 1.30 18.07
CA ILE A 140 -27.92 2.73 17.87
C ILE A 140 -26.55 2.95 17.19
N LYS A 141 -25.48 2.34 17.71
CA LYS A 141 -24.15 2.46 17.16
C LYS A 141 -24.07 1.91 15.73
N LYS A 142 -24.71 0.77 15.47
CA LYS A 142 -24.78 0.20 14.11
C LYS A 142 -25.51 1.14 13.15
N LEU A 143 -26.69 1.64 13.52
CA LEU A 143 -27.48 2.53 12.70
C LEU A 143 -26.78 3.87 12.44
N ILE A 144 -26.18 4.47 13.46
CA ILE A 144 -25.36 5.69 13.30
C ILE A 144 -24.22 5.45 12.29
N ASN A 145 -23.50 4.33 12.42
CA ASN A 145 -22.42 3.98 11.49
C ASN A 145 -22.91 3.64 10.08
N THR A 146 -24.16 3.24 9.92
CA THR A 146 -24.79 3.09 8.59
C THR A 146 -25.12 4.45 7.99
N ILE A 147 -25.68 5.40 8.77
CA ILE A 147 -26.04 6.75 8.32
C ILE A 147 -24.80 7.59 8.07
N LEU A 148 -23.86 7.63 9.00
CA LEU A 148 -22.59 8.35 8.90
C LEU A 148 -21.52 7.62 9.73
N PRO A 149 -20.62 6.86 9.10
CA PRO A 149 -19.52 6.20 9.78
C PRO A 149 -18.62 7.19 10.54
N GLU A 150 -18.19 6.82 11.74
CA GLU A 150 -17.39 7.70 12.61
C GLU A 150 -16.10 8.16 11.93
N ASP A 151 -15.42 7.27 11.21
CA ASP A 151 -14.17 7.57 10.50
C ASP A 151 -14.36 8.60 9.38
N LEU A 152 -15.57 8.66 8.81
CA LEU A 152 -15.93 9.63 7.78
C LEU A 152 -16.35 10.98 8.36
N SER A 153 -16.90 11.00 9.57
CA SER A 153 -17.46 12.21 10.19
C SER A 153 -16.47 13.38 10.22
N LYS A 154 -15.18 13.10 10.40
CA LYS A 154 -14.10 14.12 10.42
C LYS A 154 -13.91 14.87 9.10
N TYR A 155 -14.41 14.35 7.97
CA TYR A 155 -14.38 15.01 6.66
C TYR A 155 -15.65 15.85 6.40
N PHE A 156 -16.72 15.57 7.11
CA PHE A 156 -18.01 16.26 6.99
C PHE A 156 -18.30 17.20 8.15
N PHE A 157 -17.82 16.88 9.37
CA PHE A 157 -17.92 17.68 10.57
C PHE A 157 -16.52 18.10 11.02
N PHE A 158 -15.98 19.16 10.48
CA PHE A 158 -14.59 19.50 10.69
C PHE A 158 -14.33 20.94 11.12
N ASP A 159 -13.31 21.07 11.97
CA ASP A 159 -12.72 22.33 12.38
C ASP A 159 -11.52 22.64 11.46
N THR A 160 -11.62 23.73 10.71
CA THR A 160 -10.59 24.10 9.73
C THR A 160 -9.26 24.50 10.34
N GLU A 161 -9.22 24.90 11.61
CA GLU A 161 -7.96 25.16 12.31
C GLU A 161 -7.16 23.87 12.57
N ARG A 162 -7.84 22.70 12.63
CA ARG A 162 -7.24 21.38 12.80
C ARG A 162 -7.02 20.63 11.50
N VAL A 163 -7.45 21.17 10.38
CA VAL A 163 -7.47 20.56 9.04
C VAL A 163 -6.06 20.38 8.42
N ASN A 164 -5.03 21.06 8.92
CA ASN A 164 -3.65 20.94 8.40
C ASN A 164 -3.09 19.50 8.36
N SER A 165 -3.80 18.53 8.89
CA SER A 165 -3.43 17.12 8.90
C SER A 165 -4.41 16.18 8.17
N ILE A 166 -5.49 16.68 7.56
CA ILE A 166 -6.51 15.80 6.94
C ILE A 166 -5.95 15.07 5.72
N SER A 167 -5.14 15.73 4.90
CA SER A 167 -4.59 15.17 3.66
C SER A 167 -3.32 14.31 3.83
N THR A 168 -2.84 14.12 5.05
CA THR A 168 -1.57 13.42 5.33
C THR A 168 -1.69 12.28 6.36
N LYS A 169 -2.89 11.99 6.86
CA LYS A 169 -3.10 10.95 7.87
C LYS A 169 -3.38 9.59 7.24
N LYS A 170 -2.86 8.55 7.86
CA LYS A 170 -3.09 7.13 7.52
C LYS A 170 -4.59 6.78 7.39
N ASP A 171 -5.46 7.53 8.04
CA ASP A 171 -6.91 7.34 8.06
C ASP A 171 -7.63 7.85 6.79
N VAL A 172 -6.94 8.60 5.88
CA VAL A 172 -7.56 9.13 4.65
C VAL A 172 -7.97 8.00 3.72
N ALA A 173 -7.09 7.03 3.52
CA ALA A 173 -7.35 5.87 2.68
C ALA A 173 -8.58 5.09 3.14
N ASP A 174 -8.66 4.80 4.44
CA ASP A 174 -9.78 4.05 5.02
C ASP A 174 -11.10 4.82 4.91
N ALA A 175 -11.06 6.13 5.09
CA ALA A 175 -12.24 6.98 4.93
C ALA A 175 -12.72 7.05 3.47
N VAL A 176 -11.81 7.26 2.52
CA VAL A 176 -12.14 7.26 1.08
C VAL A 176 -12.71 5.92 0.65
N LYS A 177 -12.07 4.81 1.07
CA LYS A 177 -12.54 3.45 0.80
C LYS A 177 -13.90 3.17 1.41
N GLY A 178 -14.15 3.67 2.62
CA GLY A 178 -15.44 3.58 3.30
C GLY A 178 -16.55 4.31 2.56
N LEU A 179 -16.31 5.58 2.24
CA LEU A 179 -17.28 6.44 1.55
C LEU A 179 -17.66 5.93 0.16
N LEU A 180 -16.68 5.41 -0.56
CA LEU A 180 -16.84 4.99 -1.96
C LEU A 180 -17.12 3.48 -2.11
N GLY A 181 -17.53 2.80 -1.01
CA GLY A 181 -18.04 1.43 -1.02
C GLY A 181 -16.97 0.33 -1.09
N LEU A 182 -15.67 0.67 -1.15
CA LEU A 182 -14.58 -0.33 -1.21
C LEU A 182 -14.43 -1.15 0.08
N SER A 183 -14.94 -0.66 1.21
CA SER A 183 -14.86 -1.36 2.50
C SER A 183 -15.56 -2.72 2.48
N ALA A 184 -16.62 -2.89 1.70
CA ALA A 184 -17.32 -4.18 1.58
C ALA A 184 -16.42 -5.22 0.91
N LEU A 185 -15.74 -4.83 -0.17
CA LEU A 185 -14.79 -5.70 -0.87
C LEU A 185 -13.57 -6.01 -0.01
N ASP A 186 -12.99 -5.02 0.66
CA ASP A 186 -11.85 -5.19 1.58
C ASP A 186 -12.21 -6.12 2.75
N ASN A 187 -13.39 -5.97 3.33
CA ASN A 187 -13.89 -6.85 4.38
C ASN A 187 -14.14 -8.28 3.87
N ALA A 188 -14.68 -8.45 2.65
CA ALA A 188 -14.86 -9.76 2.05
C ALA A 188 -13.51 -10.44 1.79
N ILE A 189 -12.52 -9.72 1.26
CA ILE A 189 -11.15 -10.21 1.07
C ILE A 189 -10.53 -10.61 2.41
N LYS A 190 -10.65 -9.80 3.45
CA LYS A 190 -10.15 -10.10 4.80
C LYS A 190 -10.87 -11.30 5.43
N HIS A 191 -12.16 -11.46 5.18
CA HIS A 191 -12.96 -12.56 5.73
C HIS A 191 -12.65 -13.90 5.06
N ILE A 192 -12.54 -13.92 3.73
CA ILE A 192 -12.08 -15.11 3.00
C ILE A 192 -10.63 -15.38 3.36
N GLY A 193 -9.79 -14.35 3.34
CA GLY A 193 -8.45 -14.27 3.89
C GLY A 193 -7.42 -15.17 3.23
N ALA A 194 -6.18 -15.05 3.71
CA ALA A 194 -5.08 -15.88 3.24
C ALA A 194 -5.11 -17.25 3.91
N LYS A 195 -4.57 -18.26 3.23
CA LYS A 195 -4.33 -19.63 3.75
C LYS A 195 -3.66 -19.64 5.13
N SER A 196 -2.82 -18.64 5.40
CA SER A 196 -2.05 -18.50 6.65
C SER A 196 -2.88 -18.07 7.86
N ASN A 197 -4.04 -17.50 7.68
CA ASN A 197 -4.84 -16.98 8.78
C ASN A 197 -5.91 -17.99 9.22
N LYS A 198 -5.64 -18.72 10.30
CA LYS A 198 -6.50 -19.78 10.84
C LYS A 198 -7.91 -19.35 11.27
N THR A 199 -8.20 -18.06 11.27
CA THR A 199 -9.53 -17.50 11.65
C THR A 199 -10.36 -17.12 10.44
N THR A 200 -9.80 -17.11 9.23
CA THR A 200 -10.48 -16.79 7.98
C THR A 200 -11.11 -18.04 7.34
N ALA A 201 -12.04 -17.83 6.41
CA ALA A 201 -12.75 -18.92 5.75
C ALA A 201 -11.78 -19.89 5.07
N LEU A 202 -10.80 -19.36 4.31
CA LEU A 202 -9.79 -20.16 3.63
C LEU A 202 -8.89 -20.90 4.63
N GLY A 203 -8.43 -20.22 5.68
CA GLY A 203 -7.62 -20.83 6.72
C GLY A 203 -8.34 -21.92 7.52
N LEU A 204 -9.65 -21.77 7.74
CA LEU A 204 -10.48 -22.82 8.37
C LEU A 204 -10.66 -24.04 7.47
N LEU A 205 -10.87 -23.83 6.15
CA LEU A 205 -10.92 -24.93 5.18
C LEU A 205 -9.60 -25.72 5.16
N TYR A 206 -8.47 -25.02 5.12
CA TYR A 206 -7.15 -25.65 5.19
C TYR A 206 -6.90 -26.36 6.55
N LYS A 207 -7.37 -25.77 7.66
CA LYS A 207 -7.30 -26.43 8.98
C LYS A 207 -8.14 -27.71 9.07
N GLY A 208 -9.32 -27.71 8.44
CA GLY A 208 -10.15 -28.92 8.32
C GLY A 208 -9.44 -30.06 7.59
N PHE A 209 -8.57 -29.72 6.66
CA PHE A 209 -7.68 -30.62 5.95
C PHE A 209 -6.60 -31.22 6.86
N ASP A 210 -5.98 -30.39 7.71
CA ASP A 210 -4.90 -30.80 8.61
C ASP A 210 -5.33 -31.83 9.66
N GLN A 211 -6.62 -31.83 10.04
CA GLN A 211 -7.16 -32.78 11.02
C GLN A 211 -7.32 -34.21 10.49
N ALA A 212 -7.11 -34.45 9.20
CA ALA A 212 -7.24 -35.75 8.59
C ALA A 212 -6.00 -36.70 8.78
N GLY A 213 -5.05 -36.31 9.65
CA GLY A 213 -4.05 -37.28 10.19
C GLY A 213 -2.74 -37.41 9.44
N ASN A 214 -2.37 -36.42 8.59
CA ASN A 214 -1.05 -36.45 7.91
C ASN A 214 -0.11 -35.37 8.47
N ARG A 215 0.75 -35.75 9.43
CA ARG A 215 1.77 -34.87 10.05
C ARG A 215 2.68 -34.17 9.02
N GLU A 216 2.96 -34.82 7.90
CA GLU A 216 3.83 -34.30 6.86
C GLU A 216 3.13 -33.20 6.05
N ALA A 217 1.82 -33.31 5.81
CA ALA A 217 1.00 -32.26 5.19
C ALA A 217 0.90 -31.04 6.10
N GLU A 218 0.70 -31.23 7.42
CA GLU A 218 0.67 -30.14 8.41
C GLU A 218 2.01 -29.39 8.45
N ALA A 219 3.14 -30.10 8.51
CA ALA A 219 4.47 -29.49 8.49
C ALA A 219 4.74 -28.71 7.19
N THR A 220 4.30 -29.28 6.05
CA THR A 220 4.44 -28.62 4.74
C THR A 220 3.59 -27.35 4.66
N MET A 221 2.36 -27.37 5.18
CA MET A 221 1.48 -26.20 5.24
C MET A 221 2.06 -25.09 6.15
N ASN A 222 2.58 -25.45 7.32
CA ASN A 222 3.23 -24.46 8.20
C ASN A 222 4.44 -23.80 7.51
N ALA A 223 5.22 -24.58 6.75
CA ALA A 223 6.33 -24.04 5.96
C ALA A 223 5.85 -23.10 4.84
N ILE A 224 4.71 -23.39 4.19
CA ILE A 224 4.08 -22.49 3.21
C ILE A 224 3.66 -21.18 3.89
N HIS A 225 3.07 -21.24 5.08
CA HIS A 225 2.66 -20.05 5.84
C HIS A 225 3.84 -19.14 6.17
N GLU A 226 4.96 -19.71 6.62
CA GLU A 226 6.18 -18.93 6.91
C GLU A 226 6.74 -18.26 5.64
N LEU A 227 6.72 -18.98 4.51
CA LEU A 227 7.18 -18.45 3.24
C LEU A 227 6.24 -17.35 2.71
N GLN A 228 4.93 -17.48 2.90
CA GLN A 228 3.96 -16.45 2.55
C GLN A 228 4.15 -15.17 3.36
N ALA A 229 4.41 -15.29 4.67
CA ALA A 229 4.73 -14.14 5.51
C ALA A 229 6.00 -13.43 5.01
N LYS A 230 7.05 -14.18 4.67
CA LYS A 230 8.28 -13.61 4.09
C LYS A 230 8.05 -12.95 2.73
N LYS A 231 7.19 -13.53 1.87
CA LYS A 231 6.81 -12.94 0.59
C LYS A 231 6.11 -11.59 0.80
N THR A 232 5.14 -11.53 1.72
CA THR A 232 4.41 -10.30 2.04
C THR A 232 5.34 -9.23 2.60
N GLU A 233 6.22 -9.59 3.54
CA GLU A 233 7.21 -8.66 4.09
C GLU A 233 8.15 -8.11 3.00
N ALA A 234 8.63 -8.96 2.09
CA ALA A 234 9.47 -8.54 0.98
C ALA A 234 8.71 -7.62 0.02
N HIS A 235 7.43 -7.88 -0.26
CA HIS A 235 6.57 -7.04 -1.07
C HIS A 235 6.39 -5.65 -0.46
N ASP A 236 6.08 -5.55 0.83
CA ASP A 236 5.94 -4.27 1.55
C ASP A 236 7.24 -3.47 1.56
N GLN A 237 8.38 -4.15 1.68
CA GLN A 237 9.70 -3.53 1.56
C GLN A 237 9.94 -2.98 0.16
N ILE A 238 9.56 -3.70 -0.90
CA ILE A 238 9.68 -3.24 -2.29
C ILE A 238 8.87 -1.95 -2.50
N GLU A 239 7.64 -1.89 -2.05
CA GLU A 239 6.81 -0.68 -2.19
C GLU A 239 7.41 0.49 -1.40
N THR A 240 7.88 0.25 -0.18
CA THR A 240 8.56 1.28 0.62
C THR A 240 9.81 1.82 -0.09
N TYR A 241 10.63 0.94 -0.68
CA TYR A 241 11.83 1.37 -1.40
C TYR A 241 11.51 2.08 -2.71
N LYS A 242 10.44 1.70 -3.43
CA LYS A 242 9.97 2.42 -4.62
C LYS A 242 9.59 3.88 -4.29
N GLU A 243 8.88 4.09 -3.18
CA GLU A 243 8.53 5.44 -2.71
C GLU A 243 9.78 6.28 -2.41
N GLN A 244 10.75 5.69 -1.70
CA GLN A 244 12.02 6.37 -1.39
C GLN A 244 12.81 6.70 -2.67
N ILE A 245 12.88 5.77 -3.61
CA ILE A 245 13.55 5.98 -4.89
C ILE A 245 12.89 7.14 -5.64
N ARG A 246 11.56 7.16 -5.77
CA ARG A 246 10.81 8.23 -6.43
C ARG A 246 11.07 9.59 -5.79
N TYR A 247 11.06 9.66 -4.47
CA TYR A 247 11.39 10.89 -3.74
C TYR A 247 12.80 11.41 -4.07
N TYR A 248 13.81 10.53 -4.01
CA TYR A 248 15.19 10.92 -4.28
C TYR A 248 15.45 11.19 -5.78
N GLU A 249 14.75 10.53 -6.70
CA GLU A 249 14.81 10.84 -8.13
C GLU A 249 14.28 12.25 -8.41
N THR A 250 13.13 12.61 -7.87
CA THR A 250 12.58 13.97 -7.98
C THR A 250 13.54 15.00 -7.39
N ARG A 251 14.11 14.71 -6.22
CA ARG A 251 15.07 15.63 -5.59
C ARG A 251 16.35 15.79 -6.40
N LYS A 252 16.86 14.70 -6.98
CA LYS A 252 18.00 14.71 -7.90
C LYS A 252 17.75 15.63 -9.09
N GLU A 253 16.59 15.48 -9.75
CA GLU A 253 16.22 16.31 -10.91
C GLU A 253 16.14 17.80 -10.56
N GLN A 254 15.58 18.13 -9.41
CA GLN A 254 15.53 19.51 -8.91
C GLN A 254 16.92 20.10 -8.73
N LEU A 255 17.82 19.37 -8.07
CA LEU A 255 19.18 19.82 -7.83
C LEU A 255 19.98 19.95 -9.12
N GLU A 256 19.84 19.02 -10.05
CA GLU A 256 20.48 19.08 -11.38
C GLU A 256 19.96 20.24 -12.23
N ALA A 257 18.68 20.62 -12.09
CA ALA A 257 18.12 21.79 -12.76
C ALA A 257 18.70 23.09 -12.22
N ILE A 258 18.81 23.23 -10.88
CA ILE A 258 19.41 24.40 -10.22
C ILE A 258 20.91 24.55 -10.63
N LEU A 259 21.63 23.45 -10.72
CA LEU A 259 23.05 23.47 -11.11
C LEU A 259 23.25 23.79 -12.59
N ARG A 260 22.29 23.46 -13.49
CA ARG A 260 22.34 23.82 -14.93
C ARG A 260 22.15 25.31 -15.21
N ASP A 261 21.37 25.99 -14.40
CA ASP A 261 21.05 27.41 -14.61
C ASP A 261 22.26 28.34 -14.28
N ASN A 262 23.31 27.84 -13.65
CA ASN A 262 24.55 28.56 -13.44
C ASN A 262 25.45 28.45 -14.68
N LYS A 263 25.42 29.45 -15.57
CA LYS A 263 26.09 29.50 -16.89
C LYS A 263 27.61 29.17 -16.90
N ASN A 264 28.30 29.32 -15.80
CA ASN A 264 29.78 29.02 -15.71
C ASN A 264 30.09 27.54 -15.45
N THR A 265 29.10 26.71 -15.22
CA THR A 265 29.31 25.29 -14.85
C THR A 265 28.72 24.33 -15.91
N ALA A 266 28.07 24.83 -16.97
CA ALA A 266 27.35 24.00 -17.92
C ALA A 266 28.21 22.94 -18.63
N ASP A 267 29.41 23.31 -19.06
CA ASP A 267 30.34 22.39 -19.75
C ASP A 267 30.91 21.33 -18.77
N MET A 268 31.25 21.74 -17.56
CA MET A 268 31.72 20.85 -16.50
C MET A 268 30.63 19.87 -16.06
N GLN A 269 29.41 20.35 -15.95
CA GLN A 269 28.25 19.54 -15.62
C GLN A 269 27.96 18.50 -16.73
N ALA A 270 28.05 18.90 -18.00
CA ALA A 270 27.88 17.97 -19.15
C ALA A 270 28.97 16.88 -19.15
N ARG A 271 30.23 17.24 -18.83
CA ARG A 271 31.35 16.28 -18.70
C ARG A 271 31.07 15.29 -17.56
N LYS A 272 30.64 15.80 -16.40
CA LYS A 272 30.31 15.00 -15.22
C LYS A 272 29.20 13.98 -15.52
N GLN A 273 28.08 14.42 -16.14
CA GLN A 273 26.99 13.52 -16.53
C GLN A 273 27.44 12.42 -17.50
N LYS A 274 28.36 12.75 -18.43
CA LYS A 274 28.94 11.74 -19.33
C LYS A 274 29.75 10.69 -18.57
N LEU A 275 30.56 11.11 -17.60
CA LEU A 275 31.36 10.20 -16.77
C LEU A 275 30.47 9.30 -15.89
N GLU A 276 29.42 9.86 -15.29
CA GLU A 276 28.45 9.10 -14.51
C GLU A 276 27.75 8.02 -15.32
N ARG A 277 27.40 8.33 -16.58
CA ARG A 277 26.86 7.35 -17.52
C ARG A 277 27.84 6.23 -17.80
N LEU A 278 29.12 6.57 -18.04
CA LEU A 278 30.18 5.58 -18.27
C LEU A 278 30.40 4.69 -17.02
N ILE A 279 30.32 5.24 -15.82
CA ILE A 279 30.38 4.45 -14.58
C ILE A 279 29.21 3.45 -14.53
N SER A 280 28.00 3.88 -14.81
CA SER A 280 26.81 3.01 -14.82
C SER A 280 26.91 1.89 -15.86
N GLU A 281 27.46 2.20 -17.04
CA GLU A 281 27.71 1.20 -18.09
C GLU A 281 28.76 0.16 -17.64
N GLU A 282 29.85 0.60 -17.01
CA GLU A 282 30.89 -0.29 -16.44
C GLU A 282 30.37 -1.12 -15.26
N GLU A 283 29.58 -0.55 -14.35
CA GLU A 283 28.97 -1.28 -13.24
C GLU A 283 28.00 -2.35 -13.73
N SER A 284 27.25 -2.05 -14.78
CA SER A 284 26.38 -3.04 -15.45
C SER A 284 27.21 -4.16 -16.09
N ALA A 285 28.30 -3.81 -16.77
CA ALA A 285 29.22 -4.79 -17.34
C ALA A 285 29.85 -5.68 -16.25
N GLN A 286 30.25 -5.11 -15.10
CA GLN A 286 30.77 -5.88 -13.96
C GLN A 286 29.78 -6.95 -13.48
N THR A 287 28.48 -6.62 -13.43
CA THR A 287 27.44 -7.58 -13.04
C THR A 287 27.40 -8.79 -13.99
N VAL A 288 27.53 -8.54 -15.28
CA VAL A 288 27.57 -9.60 -16.31
C VAL A 288 28.86 -10.43 -16.17
N ILE A 289 30.01 -9.76 -16.00
CA ILE A 289 31.31 -10.43 -15.80
C ILE A 289 31.28 -11.32 -14.57
N VAL A 290 30.73 -10.85 -13.44
CA VAL A 290 30.59 -11.64 -12.20
C VAL A 290 29.67 -12.84 -12.40
N SER A 291 28.58 -12.66 -13.15
CA SER A 291 27.69 -13.76 -13.47
C SER A 291 28.35 -14.85 -14.32
N SER A 292 29.13 -14.40 -15.35
CA SER A 292 29.92 -15.28 -16.20
C SER A 292 31.02 -15.98 -15.38
N PHE A 293 31.73 -15.26 -14.52
CA PHE A 293 32.72 -15.84 -13.60
C PHE A 293 32.12 -16.94 -12.72
N ARG A 294 30.93 -16.69 -12.15
CA ARG A 294 30.22 -17.68 -11.34
C ARG A 294 29.86 -18.94 -12.14
N ASN A 295 29.39 -18.76 -13.38
CA ASN A 295 29.05 -19.88 -14.25
C ASN A 295 30.30 -20.67 -14.66
N ASP A 296 31.37 -20.00 -15.04
CA ASP A 296 32.64 -20.62 -15.42
C ASP A 296 33.22 -21.39 -14.23
N PHE A 297 33.15 -20.79 -13.02
CA PHE A 297 33.57 -21.45 -11.79
C PHE A 297 32.69 -22.68 -11.48
N LYS A 298 31.38 -22.55 -11.51
CA LYS A 298 30.45 -23.68 -11.24
C LYS A 298 30.68 -24.86 -12.17
N ASN A 299 30.95 -24.59 -13.44
CA ASN A 299 31.08 -25.62 -14.44
C ASN A 299 32.48 -26.22 -14.51
N GLY A 300 33.54 -25.48 -14.15
CA GLY A 300 34.93 -25.87 -14.32
C GLY A 300 35.71 -26.18 -13.04
N CYS A 301 35.21 -25.84 -11.85
CA CYS A 301 35.98 -25.96 -10.61
C CYS A 301 36.28 -27.41 -10.23
N MET A 302 35.41 -28.35 -10.55
CA MET A 302 35.54 -29.78 -10.17
C MET A 302 36.83 -30.43 -10.72
N PRO A 303 37.16 -30.35 -12.02
CA PRO A 303 38.43 -30.83 -12.55
C PRO A 303 39.65 -30.18 -11.88
N PHE A 304 39.60 -28.86 -11.64
CA PHE A 304 40.69 -28.13 -11.00
C PHE A 304 41.00 -28.63 -9.58
N PHE A 305 39.98 -28.74 -8.72
CA PHE A 305 40.18 -29.21 -7.34
C PHE A 305 40.49 -30.71 -7.27
N ALA A 306 40.03 -31.49 -8.24
CA ALA A 306 40.34 -32.91 -8.32
C ALA A 306 41.74 -33.20 -8.91
N ALA A 307 42.37 -32.26 -9.62
CA ALA A 307 43.65 -32.49 -10.33
C ALA A 307 44.77 -33.07 -9.49
N PRO A 308 45.03 -32.61 -8.22
CA PRO A 308 46.08 -33.21 -7.40
C PRO A 308 45.82 -34.67 -7.03
N LEU A 309 44.55 -34.99 -6.69
CA LEU A 309 44.13 -36.36 -6.38
C LEU A 309 44.16 -37.24 -7.60
N MET A 310 43.81 -36.73 -8.78
CA MET A 310 43.86 -37.40 -10.04
C MET A 310 45.30 -37.73 -10.45
N ALA A 311 46.24 -36.78 -10.28
CA ALA A 311 47.64 -36.97 -10.54
C ALA A 311 48.23 -38.10 -9.62
N GLN A 312 47.85 -38.10 -8.33
CA GLN A 312 48.24 -39.19 -7.41
C GLN A 312 47.64 -40.51 -7.83
N ALA A 313 46.36 -40.56 -8.18
CA ALA A 313 45.69 -41.78 -8.66
C ALA A 313 46.31 -42.26 -9.96
N GLU A 314 46.64 -41.39 -10.89
CA GLU A 314 47.33 -41.75 -12.13
C GLU A 314 48.71 -42.39 -11.87
N SER A 315 49.50 -41.76 -11.00
CA SER A 315 50.82 -42.28 -10.64
C SER A 315 50.72 -43.66 -9.97
N PHE A 316 49.76 -43.83 -9.06
CA PHE A 316 49.49 -45.11 -8.40
C PHE A 316 49.03 -46.17 -9.39
N LEU A 317 48.07 -45.85 -10.27
CA LEU A 317 47.53 -46.82 -11.23
C LEU A 317 48.51 -47.20 -12.34
N LYS A 318 49.46 -46.29 -12.70
CA LYS A 318 50.57 -46.63 -13.60
C LYS A 318 51.64 -47.49 -12.99
N ALA A 319 51.79 -47.48 -11.69
CA ALA A 319 52.75 -48.30 -10.96
C ALA A 319 52.26 -49.73 -10.67
N VAL A 320 50.94 -49.99 -10.85
CA VAL A 320 50.35 -51.32 -10.68
C VAL A 320 50.55 -52.15 -11.95
N GLU A 321 51.14 -53.35 -11.86
CA GLU A 321 51.17 -54.28 -12.97
C GLU A 321 49.70 -54.67 -13.32
N ILE A 322 49.23 -54.20 -14.45
CA ILE A 322 47.88 -54.44 -14.93
C ILE A 322 47.97 -55.55 -16.00
N ASP A 323 47.15 -56.57 -15.89
CA ASP A 323 47.02 -57.55 -16.95
C ASP A 323 46.51 -56.83 -18.24
N ASP A 324 47.38 -56.78 -19.23
CA ASP A 324 47.15 -56.03 -20.48
C ASP A 324 46.34 -56.82 -21.51
N LYS A 325 45.64 -57.85 -21.05
CA LYS A 325 44.71 -58.59 -21.87
C LYS A 325 43.37 -57.89 -22.04
N GLY A 326 42.83 -57.95 -23.26
CA GLY A 326 41.53 -57.39 -23.63
C GLY A 326 41.63 -56.20 -24.60
N ILE A 327 40.57 -55.99 -25.36
CA ILE A 327 40.48 -54.96 -26.36
C ILE A 327 39.97 -53.69 -25.76
N LYS A 328 40.65 -52.55 -26.03
CA LYS A 328 40.27 -51.26 -25.56
C LYS A 328 38.85 -50.87 -26.04
N ASP A 329 38.05 -50.24 -25.16
CA ASP A 329 36.69 -49.79 -25.40
C ASP A 329 35.66 -50.88 -25.74
N LEU A 330 36.03 -52.13 -25.63
CA LEU A 330 35.12 -53.26 -25.78
C LEU A 330 34.27 -53.41 -24.49
N SER A 331 32.97 -53.52 -24.65
CA SER A 331 32.04 -53.67 -23.52
C SER A 331 31.33 -55.03 -23.55
N LYS A 332 30.92 -55.51 -22.37
CA LYS A 332 30.17 -56.77 -22.26
C LYS A 332 28.86 -56.78 -23.08
N PRO A 333 28.07 -55.71 -23.09
CA PRO A 333 26.88 -55.61 -23.94
C PRO A 333 27.22 -55.76 -25.43
N THR A 334 28.36 -55.19 -25.90
CA THR A 334 28.82 -55.34 -27.30
C THR A 334 29.15 -56.77 -27.65
N LEU A 335 29.87 -57.50 -26.77
CA LEU A 335 30.19 -58.90 -26.99
C LEU A 335 28.94 -59.79 -26.95
N LEU A 336 28.01 -59.53 -26.04
CA LEU A 336 26.73 -60.24 -25.98
C LEU A 336 25.89 -60.00 -27.24
N GLU A 337 25.90 -58.80 -27.82
CA GLU A 337 25.21 -58.49 -29.06
C GLU A 337 25.87 -59.21 -30.26
N ILE A 338 27.19 -59.28 -30.28
CA ILE A 338 27.94 -60.06 -31.34
C ILE A 338 27.59 -61.53 -31.25
N LEU A 339 27.57 -62.15 -30.03
CA LEU A 339 27.16 -63.50 -29.83
C LEU A 339 25.72 -63.77 -30.27
N LYS A 340 24.82 -62.84 -29.94
CA LYS A 340 23.39 -62.90 -30.31
C LYS A 340 23.17 -62.84 -31.81
N ARG A 341 23.98 -62.06 -32.55
CA ARG A 341 23.95 -61.99 -34.02
C ARG A 341 24.44 -63.28 -34.68
N GLY A 342 25.11 -64.19 -33.94
CA GLY A 342 25.62 -65.39 -34.47
C GLY A 342 26.77 -65.28 -35.52
N ARG A 343 27.31 -64.02 -35.66
CA ARG A 343 28.38 -63.70 -36.59
C ARG A 343 29.30 -62.60 -36.06
N CYS A 344 30.60 -62.87 -36.09
CA CYS A 344 31.62 -61.93 -35.65
C CYS A 344 31.80 -60.79 -36.67
N ILE A 345 32.38 -59.73 -36.20
CA ILE A 345 32.70 -58.52 -37.03
C ILE A 345 33.65 -58.92 -38.20
N CYS A 346 34.54 -59.89 -38.01
CA CYS A 346 35.43 -60.43 -39.04
C CYS A 346 34.71 -61.32 -40.06
N GLY A 347 33.41 -61.63 -39.89
CA GLY A 347 32.62 -62.46 -40.76
C GLY A 347 32.53 -63.96 -40.38
N CYS A 348 33.26 -64.44 -39.34
CA CYS A 348 33.17 -65.80 -38.88
C CYS A 348 31.80 -66.10 -38.24
N GLU A 349 31.24 -67.27 -38.49
CA GLU A 349 30.03 -67.76 -37.83
C GLU A 349 30.35 -68.13 -36.37
N LEU A 350 29.44 -67.68 -35.46
CA LEU A 350 29.54 -67.92 -34.00
C LEU A 350 28.44 -68.87 -33.59
N THR A 351 28.72 -70.17 -33.76
CA THR A 351 27.87 -71.23 -33.27
C THR A 351 28.36 -71.69 -31.90
N GLU A 352 27.45 -72.02 -30.96
CA GLU A 352 27.78 -72.46 -29.63
C GLU A 352 28.68 -73.71 -29.72
N GLY A 353 29.86 -73.62 -29.04
CA GLY A 353 30.89 -74.69 -29.12
C GLY A 353 31.91 -74.56 -30.25
N SER A 354 31.86 -73.52 -31.05
CA SER A 354 32.92 -73.16 -32.02
C SER A 354 34.08 -72.43 -31.33
N ASP A 355 35.32 -72.63 -31.89
CA ASP A 355 36.51 -71.97 -31.35
C ASP A 355 36.33 -70.45 -31.30
N ALA A 356 35.63 -69.82 -32.30
CA ALA A 356 35.36 -68.40 -32.39
C ALA A 356 34.36 -67.95 -31.28
N TYR A 357 33.36 -68.75 -30.98
CA TYR A 357 32.39 -68.49 -29.91
C TYR A 357 33.09 -68.57 -28.55
N ASP A 358 33.84 -69.63 -28.30
CA ASP A 358 34.60 -69.82 -27.05
C ASP A 358 35.68 -68.76 -26.87
N HIS A 359 36.23 -68.23 -27.96
CA HIS A 359 37.16 -67.10 -27.90
C HIS A 359 36.49 -65.83 -27.43
N ILE A 360 35.29 -65.50 -27.93
CA ILE A 360 34.52 -64.32 -27.46
C ILE A 360 34.13 -64.50 -26.00
N LEU A 361 33.72 -65.70 -25.56
CA LEU A 361 33.42 -65.94 -24.15
C LEU A 361 34.66 -65.82 -23.25
N LYS A 362 35.85 -66.16 -23.75
CA LYS A 362 37.09 -65.86 -23.01
C LYS A 362 37.41 -64.38 -22.95
N GLU A 363 37.19 -63.63 -24.05
CA GLU A 363 37.39 -62.20 -24.06
C GLU A 363 36.43 -61.42 -23.13
N MET A 364 35.23 -61.96 -22.87
CA MET A 364 34.29 -61.37 -21.89
C MET A 364 34.87 -61.34 -20.47
N ARG A 365 35.86 -62.13 -20.12
CA ARG A 365 36.58 -62.07 -18.82
C ARG A 365 37.51 -60.86 -18.73
N TYR A 366 37.87 -60.26 -19.87
CA TYR A 366 38.80 -59.14 -19.97
C TYR A 366 38.10 -57.81 -20.24
N VAL A 367 36.75 -57.74 -20.15
CA VAL A 367 35.97 -56.48 -20.26
C VAL A 367 35.35 -56.13 -18.92
N PRO A 368 35.10 -54.84 -18.68
CA PRO A 368 34.40 -54.39 -17.47
C PRO A 368 33.00 -55.03 -17.35
N PRO A 369 32.56 -55.39 -16.15
CA PRO A 369 33.19 -55.18 -14.83
C PRO A 369 34.17 -56.26 -14.43
N GLU A 370 34.33 -57.32 -15.21
CA GLU A 370 35.16 -58.49 -14.85
C GLU A 370 36.67 -58.25 -15.01
N SER A 371 37.06 -57.29 -15.88
CA SER A 371 38.49 -56.96 -16.09
C SER A 371 38.82 -55.61 -15.38
N ILE A 372 39.60 -55.68 -14.33
CA ILE A 372 40.18 -54.54 -13.65
C ILE A 372 41.10 -53.76 -14.60
N GLY A 373 41.89 -54.44 -15.48
CA GLY A 373 42.81 -53.85 -16.41
C GLY A 373 42.12 -52.87 -17.41
N ASN A 374 41.02 -53.31 -18.03
CA ASN A 374 40.26 -52.47 -18.92
C ASN A 374 39.57 -51.30 -18.20
N THR A 375 39.07 -51.55 -16.99
CA THR A 375 38.48 -50.48 -16.16
C THR A 375 39.51 -49.39 -15.85
N VAL A 376 40.72 -49.78 -15.45
CA VAL A 376 41.81 -48.85 -15.13
C VAL A 376 42.28 -48.09 -16.40
N ARG A 377 42.44 -48.76 -17.54
CA ARG A 377 42.78 -48.08 -18.81
C ARG A 377 41.74 -47.04 -19.21
N ASN A 378 40.48 -47.38 -19.16
CA ASN A 378 39.38 -46.43 -19.45
C ASN A 378 39.36 -45.27 -18.46
N TYR A 379 39.62 -45.55 -17.20
CA TYR A 379 39.75 -44.51 -16.19
C TYR A 379 40.92 -43.56 -16.47
N LEU A 380 42.11 -44.11 -16.76
CA LEU A 380 43.31 -43.33 -17.12
C LEU A 380 43.09 -42.49 -18.42
N ALA A 381 42.40 -43.04 -19.39
CA ALA A 381 42.04 -42.30 -20.60
C ALA A 381 41.11 -41.11 -20.30
N ARG A 382 40.12 -41.29 -19.44
CA ARG A 382 39.25 -40.22 -18.96
C ARG A 382 40.02 -39.16 -18.16
N MET A 383 40.98 -39.56 -17.32
CA MET A 383 41.78 -38.63 -16.53
C MET A 383 42.56 -37.66 -17.41
N LYS A 384 43.05 -38.07 -18.58
CA LYS A 384 43.72 -37.19 -19.55
C LYS A 384 42.81 -36.06 -20.06
N SER A 385 41.52 -36.30 -20.22
CA SER A 385 40.57 -35.28 -20.64
C SER A 385 40.35 -34.21 -19.58
N TYR A 386 40.52 -34.55 -18.30
CA TYR A 386 40.37 -33.55 -17.20
C TYR A 386 41.57 -32.62 -17.08
N SER A 387 42.77 -33.01 -17.51
CA SER A 387 43.96 -32.14 -17.50
C SER A 387 43.76 -30.93 -18.37
N GLY A 388 43.26 -31.12 -19.63
CA GLY A 388 42.94 -29.98 -20.52
C GLY A 388 41.81 -29.10 -20.01
N ALA A 389 40.82 -29.70 -19.31
CA ALA A 389 39.72 -28.96 -18.68
C ALA A 389 40.22 -28.06 -17.52
N THR A 390 41.24 -28.51 -16.79
CA THR A 390 41.85 -27.71 -15.70
C THR A 390 42.54 -26.44 -16.22
N ASP A 391 43.32 -26.59 -17.29
CA ASP A 391 44.00 -25.43 -17.91
C ASP A 391 43.00 -24.43 -18.51
N ALA A 392 41.99 -24.92 -19.23
CA ALA A 392 40.91 -24.12 -19.76
C ALA A 392 40.15 -23.36 -18.65
N PHE A 393 39.88 -24.01 -17.54
CA PHE A 393 39.25 -23.37 -16.37
C PHE A 393 40.11 -22.25 -15.81
N VAL A 394 41.40 -22.47 -15.56
CA VAL A 394 42.33 -21.47 -15.04
C VAL A 394 42.41 -20.26 -16.01
N GLN A 395 42.49 -20.52 -17.29
CA GLN A 395 42.52 -19.44 -18.31
C GLN A 395 41.20 -18.64 -18.30
N SER A 396 40.04 -19.31 -18.26
CA SER A 396 38.75 -18.64 -18.21
C SER A 396 38.63 -17.76 -16.97
N ILE A 397 38.92 -18.28 -15.77
CA ILE A 397 38.87 -17.55 -14.52
C ILE A 397 39.82 -16.34 -14.52
N ASN A 398 41.04 -16.51 -14.99
CA ASN A 398 42.01 -15.41 -15.11
C ASN A 398 41.54 -14.33 -16.12
N SER A 399 40.95 -14.73 -17.24
CA SER A 399 40.38 -13.79 -18.21
C SER A 399 39.29 -12.94 -17.57
N ARG A 400 38.30 -13.59 -16.91
CA ARG A 400 37.21 -12.89 -16.19
C ARG A 400 37.72 -11.98 -15.08
N TYR A 401 38.72 -12.43 -14.31
CA TYR A 401 39.34 -11.61 -13.30
C TYR A 401 39.97 -10.36 -13.88
N ASN A 402 40.72 -10.50 -14.97
CA ASN A 402 41.37 -9.37 -15.63
C ASN A 402 40.37 -8.40 -16.24
N GLU A 403 39.27 -8.92 -16.84
CA GLU A 403 38.16 -8.08 -17.33
C GLU A 403 37.53 -7.27 -16.17
N LEU A 404 37.23 -7.92 -15.07
CA LEU A 404 36.67 -7.27 -13.87
C LEU A 404 37.63 -6.23 -13.29
N TYR A 405 38.92 -6.58 -13.20
CA TYR A 405 39.93 -5.65 -12.69
C TYR A 405 40.04 -4.38 -13.54
N ARG A 406 40.10 -4.53 -14.86
CA ARG A 406 40.14 -3.39 -15.81
C ARG A 406 38.89 -2.53 -15.70
N SER A 407 37.73 -3.13 -15.61
CA SER A 407 36.45 -2.40 -15.46
C SER A 407 36.46 -1.62 -14.12
N LYS A 408 36.87 -2.25 -13.03
CA LYS A 408 37.00 -1.55 -11.73
C LYS A 408 37.98 -0.39 -11.77
N THR A 409 39.10 -0.55 -12.45
CA THR A 409 40.12 0.52 -12.61
C THR A 409 39.50 1.72 -13.36
N ARG A 410 38.76 1.48 -14.46
CA ARG A 410 38.07 2.57 -15.18
C ARG A 410 37.05 3.29 -14.31
N VAL A 411 36.28 2.56 -13.51
CA VAL A 411 35.34 3.18 -12.57
C VAL A 411 36.06 4.10 -11.58
N LEU A 412 37.19 3.67 -11.03
CA LEU A 412 38.01 4.51 -10.13
C LEU A 412 38.56 5.75 -10.84
N GLU A 413 39.03 5.61 -12.07
CA GLU A 413 39.54 6.76 -12.87
C GLU A 413 38.41 7.77 -13.15
N TYR A 414 37.22 7.30 -13.57
CA TYR A 414 36.07 8.18 -13.82
C TYR A 414 35.56 8.83 -12.54
N THR A 415 35.60 8.12 -11.41
CA THR A 415 35.22 8.67 -10.11
C THR A 415 36.16 9.76 -9.67
N ALA A 416 37.47 9.56 -9.84
CA ALA A 416 38.50 10.59 -9.52
C ALA A 416 38.32 11.84 -10.41
N GLU A 417 38.02 11.67 -11.73
CA GLU A 417 37.78 12.81 -12.61
C GLU A 417 36.48 13.56 -12.20
N ILE A 418 35.47 12.87 -11.74
CA ILE A 418 34.23 13.49 -11.21
C ILE A 418 34.53 14.29 -9.95
N GLU A 419 35.37 13.78 -9.03
CA GLU A 419 35.75 14.48 -7.82
C GLU A 419 36.53 15.76 -8.17
N GLU A 420 37.47 15.70 -9.11
CA GLU A 420 38.24 16.87 -9.58
C GLU A 420 37.31 17.93 -10.21
N ILE A 421 36.39 17.53 -11.07
CA ILE A 421 35.38 18.43 -11.67
C ILE A 421 34.48 19.04 -10.57
N SER A 422 34.04 18.24 -9.61
CA SER A 422 33.22 18.71 -8.49
C SER A 422 33.95 19.72 -7.62
N ASP A 423 35.26 19.55 -7.41
CA ASP A 423 36.10 20.52 -6.66
C ASP A 423 36.28 21.84 -7.42
N GLN A 424 36.36 21.80 -8.75
CA GLN A 424 36.42 23.02 -9.58
C GLN A 424 35.08 23.79 -9.58
N ILE A 425 33.96 23.11 -9.50
CA ILE A 425 32.60 23.71 -9.40
C ILE A 425 32.39 24.41 -8.03
N LYS A 426 33.07 23.99 -6.98
CA LYS A 426 32.97 24.50 -5.59
C LYS A 426 33.30 25.98 -5.38
N GLY A 427 33.70 26.70 -6.41
CA GLY A 427 34.14 28.12 -6.30
C GLY A 427 33.01 29.12 -5.98
N ALA A 428 31.75 28.73 -6.03
CA ALA A 428 30.59 29.55 -5.62
C ALA A 428 29.88 28.89 -4.41
N GLU A 429 29.84 29.58 -3.29
CA GLU A 429 29.41 29.05 -1.98
C GLU A 429 27.99 28.47 -1.96
N SER A 430 27.06 28.99 -2.77
CA SER A 430 25.70 28.46 -2.95
C SER A 430 25.64 27.18 -3.79
N VAL A 431 26.46 27.07 -4.82
CA VAL A 431 26.55 25.92 -5.73
C VAL A 431 27.16 24.72 -5.01
N ARG A 432 28.11 24.95 -4.11
CA ARG A 432 28.73 23.91 -3.30
C ARG A 432 27.75 23.11 -2.44
N ASN A 433 26.81 23.80 -1.80
CA ASN A 433 25.82 23.12 -0.95
C ASN A 433 24.88 22.22 -1.75
N PHE A 434 24.45 22.68 -2.92
CA PHE A 434 23.61 21.89 -3.82
C PHE A 434 24.35 20.69 -4.41
N GLU A 435 25.67 20.82 -4.65
CA GLU A 435 26.50 19.73 -5.15
C GLU A 435 26.70 18.64 -4.07
N ILE A 436 26.91 19.03 -2.82
CA ILE A 436 27.01 18.09 -1.69
C ILE A 436 25.68 17.34 -1.52
N GLU A 437 24.58 18.06 -1.52
CA GLU A 437 23.24 17.45 -1.42
C GLU A 437 22.97 16.49 -2.59
N LEU A 438 23.39 16.85 -3.81
CA LEU A 438 23.23 15.98 -4.99
C LEU A 438 24.02 14.66 -4.84
N GLN A 439 25.22 14.72 -4.29
CA GLN A 439 26.04 13.53 -4.00
C GLN A 439 25.36 12.62 -2.96
N GLU A 440 24.83 13.20 -1.89
CA GLU A 440 24.08 12.45 -0.87
C GLU A 440 22.82 11.79 -1.46
N VAL A 441 22.07 12.52 -2.26
CA VAL A 441 20.88 12.00 -2.96
C VAL A 441 21.23 10.84 -3.87
N LYS A 442 22.31 10.96 -4.67
CA LYS A 442 22.78 9.86 -5.55
C LYS A 442 23.22 8.63 -4.75
N SER A 443 23.90 8.83 -3.62
CA SER A 443 24.26 7.72 -2.74
C SER A 443 23.04 7.01 -2.16
N ARG A 444 22.03 7.76 -1.73
CA ARG A 444 20.77 7.21 -1.24
C ARG A 444 20.00 6.44 -2.32
N LEU A 445 19.96 6.98 -3.53
CA LEU A 445 19.35 6.28 -4.68
C LEU A 445 20.01 4.93 -4.95
N LYS A 446 21.35 4.88 -4.95
CA LYS A 446 22.09 3.63 -5.13
C LYS A 446 21.79 2.63 -4.01
N GLU A 447 21.74 3.10 -2.76
CA GLU A 447 21.39 2.27 -1.59
C GLU A 447 19.99 1.69 -1.70
N PHE A 448 18.98 2.54 -1.98
CA PHE A 448 17.59 2.08 -2.07
C PHE A 448 17.32 1.18 -3.27
N ASN A 449 17.97 1.42 -4.41
CA ASN A 449 17.88 0.51 -5.55
C ASN A 449 18.47 -0.87 -5.22
N ALA A 450 19.62 -0.92 -4.55
CA ALA A 450 20.21 -2.18 -4.12
C ALA A 450 19.31 -2.94 -3.11
N LYS A 451 18.68 -2.23 -2.16
CA LYS A 451 17.73 -2.80 -1.21
C LYS A 451 16.48 -3.31 -1.91
N LYS A 452 15.92 -2.54 -2.85
CA LYS A 452 14.77 -2.97 -3.67
C LYS A 452 15.09 -4.25 -4.43
N ASP A 453 16.23 -4.31 -5.10
CA ASP A 453 16.63 -5.49 -5.88
C ASP A 453 16.88 -6.73 -5.00
N ALA A 454 17.36 -6.53 -3.77
CA ALA A 454 17.46 -7.62 -2.79
C ALA A 454 16.09 -8.12 -2.34
N ALA A 455 15.15 -7.22 -2.07
CA ALA A 455 13.79 -7.57 -1.70
C ALA A 455 13.03 -8.28 -2.84
N VAL A 456 13.19 -7.83 -4.09
CA VAL A 456 12.63 -8.50 -5.28
C VAL A 456 13.16 -9.93 -5.43
N ARG A 457 14.45 -10.15 -5.19
CA ARG A 457 15.03 -11.52 -5.21
C ARG A 457 14.49 -12.37 -4.08
N ALA A 458 14.28 -11.79 -2.90
CA ALA A 458 13.71 -12.50 -1.75
C ALA A 458 12.25 -12.89 -2.00
N GLU A 459 11.45 -11.99 -2.57
CA GLU A 459 10.06 -12.24 -2.98
C GLU A 459 9.99 -13.39 -4.01
N ALA A 460 10.76 -13.31 -5.09
CA ALA A 460 10.80 -14.34 -6.14
C ALA A 460 11.28 -15.70 -5.62
N SER A 461 12.26 -15.73 -4.70
CA SER A 461 12.71 -16.97 -4.05
C SER A 461 11.61 -17.58 -3.20
N ALA A 462 10.95 -16.76 -2.36
CA ALA A 462 9.85 -17.21 -1.52
C ALA A 462 8.68 -17.75 -2.36
N GLU A 463 8.35 -17.10 -3.46
CA GLU A 463 7.29 -17.54 -4.39
C GLU A 463 7.59 -18.91 -5.00
N LYS A 464 8.81 -19.11 -5.49
CA LYS A 464 9.23 -20.41 -6.03
C LYS A 464 9.21 -21.52 -4.99
N ASP A 465 9.62 -21.22 -3.78
CA ASP A 465 9.61 -22.20 -2.68
C ASP A 465 8.17 -22.52 -2.26
N ILE A 466 7.26 -21.56 -2.25
CA ILE A 466 5.82 -21.75 -2.05
C ILE A 466 5.26 -22.69 -3.12
N GLU A 467 5.55 -22.43 -4.41
CA GLU A 467 5.06 -23.28 -5.51
C GLU A 467 5.52 -24.75 -5.35
N ASN A 468 6.80 -24.96 -5.01
CA ASN A 468 7.34 -26.30 -4.80
C ASN A 468 6.70 -26.99 -3.59
N LYS A 469 6.51 -26.29 -2.48
CA LYS A 469 5.85 -26.79 -1.29
C LYS A 469 4.38 -27.08 -1.53
N GLN A 470 3.69 -26.25 -2.33
CA GLN A 470 2.29 -26.48 -2.69
C GLN A 470 2.11 -27.75 -3.51
N LYS A 471 2.96 -28.01 -4.51
CA LYS A 471 2.95 -29.26 -5.28
C LYS A 471 3.13 -30.48 -4.39
N LEU A 472 4.05 -30.39 -3.41
CA LEU A 472 4.25 -31.44 -2.43
C LEU A 472 3.00 -31.65 -1.56
N TYR A 473 2.43 -30.58 -1.03
CA TYR A 473 1.21 -30.59 -0.23
C TYR A 473 0.04 -31.23 -0.98
N ASP A 474 -0.20 -30.80 -2.22
CA ASP A 474 -1.27 -31.34 -3.07
C ASP A 474 -1.10 -32.85 -3.30
N SER A 475 0.15 -33.35 -3.49
CA SER A 475 0.44 -34.74 -3.65
C SER A 475 0.21 -35.59 -2.38
N LEU A 476 0.43 -35.00 -1.20
CA LEU A 476 0.19 -35.65 0.09
C LEU A 476 -1.31 -35.77 0.40
N ILE A 477 -2.10 -34.81 -0.09
CA ILE A 477 -3.55 -34.74 0.13
C ILE A 477 -4.35 -35.61 -0.83
N ALA A 478 -3.93 -35.71 -2.08
CA ALA A 478 -4.63 -36.50 -3.13
C ALA A 478 -4.87 -37.96 -2.78
N LYS A 479 -4.28 -38.48 -1.72
CA LYS A 479 -4.39 -39.88 -1.27
C LYS A 479 -5.63 -40.18 -0.42
N ASN A 480 -6.51 -39.21 -0.13
CA ASN A 480 -7.66 -39.40 0.77
C ASN A 480 -8.98 -38.91 0.17
N ALA A 481 -9.93 -39.80 -0.10
CA ALA A 481 -11.21 -39.48 -0.77
C ALA A 481 -12.09 -38.44 -0.04
N LYS A 482 -11.99 -38.33 1.29
CA LYS A 482 -12.72 -37.34 2.10
C LYS A 482 -12.22 -35.90 1.90
N ASN A 483 -11.01 -35.78 1.38
CA ASN A 483 -10.36 -34.50 1.12
C ASN A 483 -10.74 -33.90 -0.24
N ALA A 484 -11.28 -34.68 -1.18
CA ALA A 484 -11.65 -34.20 -2.51
C ALA A 484 -12.74 -33.11 -2.48
N GLU A 485 -13.73 -33.26 -1.58
CA GLU A 485 -14.82 -32.27 -1.40
C GLU A 485 -14.30 -30.96 -0.78
N THR A 486 -13.46 -31.06 0.25
CA THR A 486 -12.83 -29.88 0.89
C THR A 486 -11.91 -29.17 -0.09
N MET A 487 -11.20 -29.90 -0.96
CA MET A 487 -10.37 -29.36 -2.04
C MET A 487 -11.20 -28.51 -3.04
N LEU A 488 -12.41 -28.98 -3.36
CA LEU A 488 -13.33 -28.23 -4.23
C LEU A 488 -13.73 -26.91 -3.59
N TYR A 489 -14.06 -26.88 -2.30
CA TYR A 489 -14.41 -25.67 -1.58
C TYR A 489 -13.22 -24.72 -1.44
N ILE A 490 -12.02 -25.24 -1.22
CA ILE A 490 -10.77 -24.44 -1.20
C ILE A 490 -10.58 -23.74 -2.56
N ARG A 491 -10.71 -24.49 -3.66
CA ARG A 491 -10.56 -23.96 -5.00
C ARG A 491 -11.56 -22.84 -5.31
N TYR A 492 -12.83 -23.02 -4.97
CA TYR A 492 -13.83 -21.98 -5.12
C TYR A 492 -13.51 -20.75 -4.26
N ALA A 493 -13.07 -20.94 -3.01
CA ALA A 493 -12.70 -19.84 -2.14
C ALA A 493 -11.48 -19.07 -2.67
N GLU A 494 -10.50 -19.77 -3.26
CA GLU A 494 -9.33 -19.15 -3.90
C GLU A 494 -9.70 -18.37 -5.16
N GLU A 495 -10.56 -18.90 -6.01
CA GLU A 495 -11.07 -18.21 -7.20
C GLU A 495 -11.87 -16.96 -6.83
N ILE A 496 -12.75 -17.06 -5.82
CA ILE A 496 -13.50 -15.91 -5.31
C ILE A 496 -12.56 -14.86 -4.72
N LEU A 497 -11.55 -15.27 -3.96
CA LEU A 497 -10.55 -14.34 -3.39
C LEU A 497 -9.74 -13.64 -4.47
N ALA A 498 -9.31 -14.35 -5.50
CA ALA A 498 -8.59 -13.80 -6.65
C ALA A 498 -9.46 -12.77 -7.39
N TRP A 499 -10.71 -13.12 -7.70
CA TRP A 499 -11.66 -12.22 -8.35
C TRP A 499 -11.95 -10.97 -7.51
N LEU A 500 -12.18 -11.12 -6.19
CA LEU A 500 -12.39 -9.99 -5.29
C LEU A 500 -11.17 -9.08 -5.23
N SER A 501 -9.97 -9.63 -5.20
CA SER A 501 -8.72 -8.87 -5.13
C SER A 501 -8.45 -8.09 -6.42
N GLU A 502 -8.72 -8.70 -7.58
CA GLU A 502 -8.63 -8.04 -8.88
C GLU A 502 -9.65 -6.92 -8.99
N THR A 503 -10.93 -7.21 -8.71
CA THR A 503 -12.02 -6.23 -8.69
C THR A 503 -11.72 -5.06 -7.74
N TYR A 504 -11.18 -5.36 -6.55
CA TYR A 504 -10.79 -4.32 -5.59
C TYR A 504 -9.71 -3.41 -6.17
N THR A 505 -8.67 -3.97 -6.77
CA THR A 505 -7.54 -3.21 -7.34
C THR A 505 -7.98 -2.32 -8.51
N GLU A 506 -8.84 -2.84 -9.38
CA GLU A 506 -9.42 -2.08 -10.50
C GLU A 506 -10.29 -0.93 -9.99
N LYS A 507 -11.20 -1.21 -9.04
CA LYS A 507 -12.08 -0.21 -8.44
C LYS A 507 -11.31 0.84 -7.66
N GLU A 508 -10.31 0.45 -6.86
CA GLU A 508 -9.45 1.37 -6.11
C GLU A 508 -8.71 2.33 -7.06
N THR A 509 -8.17 1.81 -8.16
CA THR A 509 -7.49 2.62 -9.18
C THR A 509 -8.46 3.61 -9.83
N TYR A 510 -9.61 3.12 -10.29
CA TYR A 510 -10.65 3.96 -10.88
C TYR A 510 -11.12 5.08 -9.94
N ILE A 511 -11.40 4.73 -8.68
CA ILE A 511 -11.86 5.67 -7.66
C ILE A 511 -10.79 6.73 -7.37
N ARG A 512 -9.52 6.33 -7.27
CA ARG A 512 -8.41 7.25 -7.03
C ARG A 512 -8.27 8.24 -8.19
N ASP A 513 -8.28 7.76 -9.42
CA ASP A 513 -8.13 8.57 -10.61
C ASP A 513 -9.35 9.53 -10.77
N ALA A 514 -10.58 9.04 -10.57
CA ALA A 514 -11.79 9.86 -10.56
C ALA A 514 -11.77 10.91 -9.44
N LEU A 515 -11.27 10.57 -8.25
CA LEU A 515 -11.11 11.52 -7.14
C LEU A 515 -10.05 12.58 -7.47
N GLU A 516 -8.92 12.18 -8.05
CA GLU A 516 -7.87 13.12 -8.49
C GLU A 516 -8.41 14.12 -9.52
N ASP A 517 -9.16 13.65 -10.50
CA ASP A 517 -9.77 14.50 -11.52
C ASP A 517 -10.77 15.50 -10.91
N ARG A 518 -11.66 15.03 -10.02
CA ARG A 518 -12.63 15.91 -9.34
C ARG A 518 -11.96 16.92 -8.41
N VAL A 519 -10.94 16.49 -7.69
CA VAL A 519 -10.16 17.38 -6.83
C VAL A 519 -9.47 18.47 -7.67
N ASN A 520 -8.89 18.12 -8.81
CA ASN A 520 -8.25 19.07 -9.71
C ASN A 520 -9.25 20.04 -10.33
N GLU A 521 -10.42 19.57 -10.79
CA GLU A 521 -11.50 20.44 -11.30
C GLU A 521 -11.92 21.49 -10.26
N ILE A 522 -12.10 21.07 -9.00
CA ILE A 522 -12.48 21.97 -7.91
C ILE A 522 -11.31 22.88 -7.53
N PHE A 523 -10.09 22.35 -7.50
CA PHE A 523 -8.89 23.11 -7.18
C PHE A 523 -8.62 24.24 -8.18
N GLU A 524 -8.76 23.99 -9.48
CA GLU A 524 -8.61 25.00 -10.54
C GLU A 524 -9.65 26.11 -10.43
N ARG A 525 -10.85 25.83 -9.94
CA ARG A 525 -11.89 26.83 -9.68
C ARG A 525 -11.61 27.67 -8.42
N MET A 526 -10.80 27.14 -7.49
CA MET A 526 -10.42 27.84 -6.26
C MET A 526 -9.06 28.53 -6.36
N TYR A 527 -8.19 28.11 -7.28
CA TYR A 527 -6.82 28.59 -7.41
C TYR A 527 -6.40 28.75 -8.88
N HIS A 528 -5.99 29.96 -9.27
CA HIS A 528 -5.67 30.29 -10.66
C HIS A 528 -4.19 30.15 -11.03
N GLY A 529 -3.36 29.51 -10.20
CA GLY A 529 -1.94 29.29 -10.48
C GLY A 529 -1.69 27.95 -11.21
N LYS A 530 -0.47 27.78 -11.72
CA LYS A 530 -0.04 26.54 -12.41
C LYS A 530 0.34 25.45 -11.40
N ARG A 531 -0.64 24.90 -10.68
CA ARG A 531 -0.45 23.79 -9.74
C ARG A 531 -1.49 22.71 -9.99
N ARG A 532 -1.12 21.47 -9.69
CA ARG A 532 -1.98 20.31 -9.79
C ARG A 532 -1.93 19.50 -8.49
N VAL A 533 -3.06 18.93 -8.10
CA VAL A 533 -3.16 17.98 -7.00
C VAL A 533 -2.92 16.58 -7.56
N VAL A 534 -2.10 15.79 -6.88
CA VAL A 534 -1.84 14.38 -7.19
C VAL A 534 -2.20 13.54 -5.97
N ILE A 535 -2.87 12.42 -6.21
CA ILE A 535 -3.28 11.48 -5.17
C ILE A 535 -2.52 10.16 -5.36
N ASP A 536 -1.68 9.82 -4.38
CA ASP A 536 -0.90 8.59 -4.41
C ASP A 536 -1.75 7.33 -4.12
N LYS A 537 -1.14 6.14 -4.22
CA LYS A 537 -1.79 4.86 -3.93
C LYS A 537 -2.28 4.72 -2.47
N LYS A 538 -1.78 5.54 -1.56
CA LYS A 538 -2.23 5.59 -0.16
C LYS A 538 -3.26 6.69 0.09
N PHE A 539 -3.75 7.30 -0.97
CA PHE A 539 -4.65 8.46 -0.93
C PHE A 539 -4.06 9.69 -0.23
N ASN A 540 -2.73 9.80 -0.15
CA ASN A 540 -2.10 11.05 0.27
C ASN A 540 -2.25 12.09 -0.84
N VAL A 541 -2.56 13.32 -0.43
CA VAL A 541 -2.84 14.41 -1.35
C VAL A 541 -1.64 15.35 -1.41
N GLU A 542 -0.96 15.36 -2.53
CA GLU A 542 0.19 16.22 -2.77
C GLU A 542 -0.14 17.33 -3.76
N LEU A 543 0.51 18.48 -3.61
CA LEU A 543 0.37 19.61 -4.51
C LEU A 543 1.68 19.79 -5.29
N LEU A 544 1.61 19.65 -6.60
CA LEU A 544 2.75 19.81 -7.50
C LEU A 544 2.59 21.11 -8.31
N THR A 545 3.71 21.78 -8.58
CA THR A 545 3.75 22.94 -9.46
C THR A 545 4.12 22.49 -10.86
N VAL A 546 3.35 22.87 -11.86
CA VAL A 546 3.61 22.55 -13.27
C VAL A 546 4.44 23.67 -13.90
N VAL A 547 5.69 23.37 -14.26
CA VAL A 547 6.61 24.29 -14.95
C VAL A 547 7.13 23.62 -16.21
N SER A 548 6.80 24.18 -17.38
CA SER A 548 7.26 23.65 -18.68
C SER A 548 7.02 22.14 -18.84
N ASP A 549 5.81 21.67 -18.55
CA ASP A 549 5.37 20.27 -18.58
C ASP A 549 6.09 19.33 -17.57
N ARG A 550 6.69 19.91 -16.54
CA ARG A 550 7.30 19.16 -15.44
C ARG A 550 6.57 19.49 -14.12
N GLU A 551 6.33 18.45 -13.36
CA GLU A 551 5.74 18.53 -12.02
C GLU A 551 6.85 18.65 -10.97
N ILE A 552 6.85 19.72 -10.20
CA ILE A 552 7.88 20.00 -9.20
C ILE A 552 7.21 20.25 -7.85
N ASN A 553 7.71 19.63 -6.79
CA ASN A 553 7.26 19.93 -5.44
C ASN A 553 7.92 21.24 -4.97
N THR A 554 7.11 22.29 -4.82
CA THR A 554 7.57 23.61 -4.36
C THR A 554 6.98 23.92 -2.99
N GLY A 555 7.61 24.87 -2.27
CA GLY A 555 7.14 25.33 -0.97
C GLY A 555 5.64 25.70 -0.96
N LYS A 556 4.94 25.35 0.12
CA LYS A 556 3.50 25.52 0.30
C LYS A 556 3.26 26.68 1.29
N SER A 557 2.29 27.56 0.99
CA SER A 557 1.74 28.50 1.97
C SER A 557 0.57 27.87 2.71
N GLU A 558 0.29 28.30 3.94
CA GLU A 558 -0.87 27.81 4.71
C GLU A 558 -2.20 28.02 3.97
N GLY A 559 -2.36 29.16 3.29
CA GLY A 559 -3.56 29.43 2.49
C GLY A 559 -3.76 28.43 1.36
N LEU A 560 -2.66 28.06 0.69
CA LEU A 560 -2.70 27.11 -0.42
C LEU A 560 -2.97 25.68 0.05
N ASP A 561 -2.42 25.27 1.19
CA ASP A 561 -2.76 23.97 1.79
C ASP A 561 -4.24 23.89 2.18
N ARG A 562 -4.85 25.00 2.57
CA ARG A 562 -6.31 25.06 2.82
C ARG A 562 -7.11 24.88 1.54
N VAL A 563 -6.78 25.63 0.47
CA VAL A 563 -7.43 25.45 -0.83
C VAL A 563 -7.35 24.00 -1.30
N LYS A 564 -6.17 23.37 -1.18
CA LYS A 564 -5.98 21.93 -1.46
C LYS A 564 -6.91 21.05 -0.62
N ASN A 565 -6.98 21.29 0.69
CA ASN A 565 -7.82 20.50 1.60
C ASN A 565 -9.31 20.69 1.29
N PHE A 566 -9.76 21.91 1.00
CA PHE A 566 -11.14 22.16 0.57
C PHE A 566 -11.45 21.52 -0.78
N ALA A 567 -10.52 21.59 -1.74
CA ALA A 567 -10.68 20.91 -3.03
C ALA A 567 -10.78 19.39 -2.85
N PHE A 568 -9.97 18.81 -1.97
CA PHE A 568 -10.04 17.39 -1.64
C PHE A 568 -11.39 17.01 -0.99
N ILE A 569 -11.83 17.75 0.02
CA ILE A 569 -13.14 17.49 0.66
C ILE A 569 -14.27 17.69 -0.35
N GLY A 570 -14.22 18.76 -1.16
CA GLY A 570 -15.18 19.00 -2.23
C GLY A 570 -15.20 17.89 -3.27
N GLY A 571 -14.03 17.42 -3.71
CA GLY A 571 -13.88 16.29 -4.63
C GLY A 571 -14.46 14.99 -4.05
N LEU A 572 -14.21 14.74 -2.78
CA LEU A 572 -14.75 13.59 -2.06
C LEU A 572 -16.28 13.64 -1.97
N VAL A 573 -16.86 14.80 -1.64
CA VAL A 573 -18.31 15.01 -1.58
C VAL A 573 -18.94 14.90 -2.96
N ALA A 574 -18.31 15.48 -3.99
CA ALA A 574 -18.80 15.39 -5.36
C ALA A 574 -18.83 13.96 -5.88
N LEU A 575 -17.75 13.21 -5.65
CA LEU A 575 -17.63 11.82 -6.05
C LEU A 575 -18.61 10.93 -5.28
N ALA A 576 -18.84 11.23 -3.99
CA ALA A 576 -19.86 10.55 -3.19
C ALA A 576 -21.29 10.78 -3.70
N LYS A 577 -21.56 11.91 -4.33
CA LYS A 577 -22.86 12.23 -4.94
C LYS A 577 -23.07 11.50 -6.26
N GLU A 578 -22.01 11.19 -6.99
CA GLU A 578 -22.08 10.46 -8.24
C GLU A 578 -22.24 8.96 -7.95
N LYS A 579 -23.27 8.31 -8.54
CA LYS A 579 -23.34 6.86 -8.52
C LYS A 579 -22.16 6.33 -9.33
N ILE A 580 -21.21 5.66 -8.68
CA ILE A 580 -20.10 5.01 -9.36
C ILE A 580 -20.64 3.73 -10.00
N VAL A 581 -21.25 3.89 -11.18
CA VAL A 581 -21.69 2.77 -12.00
C VAL A 581 -20.45 2.15 -12.65
N SER A 582 -20.19 0.89 -12.37
CA SER A 582 -19.12 0.18 -13.07
C SER A 582 -19.54 -0.14 -14.49
N GLN A 583 -18.77 0.29 -15.48
CA GLN A 583 -18.94 -0.10 -16.88
C GLN A 583 -18.29 -1.45 -17.24
N ALA A 584 -18.03 -2.31 -16.29
CA ALA A 584 -17.33 -3.57 -16.53
C ALA A 584 -18.25 -4.77 -16.33
N GLY A 585 -18.72 -5.33 -17.45
CA GLY A 585 -19.14 -6.73 -17.60
C GLY A 585 -20.44 -7.18 -16.88
N GLU A 586 -20.84 -8.43 -17.12
CA GLU A 586 -22.08 -9.05 -16.69
C GLU A 586 -22.30 -9.21 -15.15
N HIS A 587 -21.41 -8.70 -14.32
CA HIS A 587 -21.49 -8.73 -12.84
C HIS A 587 -21.20 -7.35 -12.26
N GLU A 588 -22.20 -6.46 -12.31
CA GLU A 588 -22.11 -5.12 -11.69
C GLU A 588 -22.23 -5.21 -10.17
N ILE A 589 -21.17 -4.79 -9.46
CA ILE A 589 -21.26 -4.42 -8.05
C ILE A 589 -21.58 -2.93 -8.02
N ASP A 590 -22.80 -2.56 -7.69
CA ASP A 590 -23.21 -1.17 -7.49
C ASP A 590 -22.62 -0.65 -6.17
N LEU A 591 -21.60 0.20 -6.28
CA LEU A 591 -21.01 0.91 -5.15
C LEU A 591 -21.80 2.21 -4.95
N ALA A 592 -22.99 2.13 -4.38
CA ALA A 592 -23.78 3.29 -4.07
C ALA A 592 -23.08 4.15 -3.01
N SER A 593 -22.90 5.44 -3.32
CA SER A 593 -22.45 6.44 -2.37
C SER A 593 -23.56 7.49 -2.19
N GLU A 594 -23.67 8.04 -0.99
CA GLU A 594 -24.70 9.00 -0.63
C GLU A 594 -24.12 10.38 -0.37
N PRO A 595 -24.86 11.45 -0.70
CA PRO A 595 -24.42 12.79 -0.41
C PRO A 595 -24.50 13.10 1.11
N TYR A 596 -23.45 13.73 1.63
CA TYR A 596 -23.34 14.14 3.03
C TYR A 596 -23.33 15.66 3.17
N PRO A 597 -23.84 16.23 4.28
CA PRO A 597 -23.75 17.65 4.59
C PRO A 597 -22.33 18.02 5.00
N LEU A 598 -21.87 19.21 4.65
CA LEU A 598 -20.64 19.80 5.16
C LEU A 598 -20.97 20.70 6.37
N VAL A 599 -20.42 20.40 7.54
CA VAL A 599 -20.53 21.18 8.76
C VAL A 599 -19.13 21.68 9.14
N MET A 600 -18.90 22.99 9.05
CA MET A 600 -17.56 23.55 9.11
C MET A 600 -17.45 24.63 10.20
N ASP A 601 -16.44 24.50 11.07
CA ASP A 601 -16.05 25.57 11.99
C ASP A 601 -14.92 26.40 11.39
N ALA A 602 -15.09 27.70 11.35
CA ALA A 602 -14.16 28.71 10.88
C ALA A 602 -13.55 28.43 9.47
N PRO A 603 -14.35 28.16 8.42
CA PRO A 603 -13.83 27.72 7.11
C PRO A 603 -12.89 28.75 6.46
N PHE A 604 -12.96 30.01 6.80
CA PHE A 604 -12.17 31.09 6.20
C PHE A 604 -10.99 31.56 7.07
N SER A 605 -10.74 30.93 8.21
CA SER A 605 -9.58 31.25 9.07
C SER A 605 -8.28 31.18 8.29
N ASN A 606 -7.42 32.23 8.36
CA ASN A 606 -6.13 32.33 7.68
C ASN A 606 -6.17 32.19 6.12
N ALA A 607 -7.34 32.32 5.50
CA ALA A 607 -7.47 32.50 4.06
C ALA A 607 -7.44 33.99 3.73
N ASP A 608 -6.84 34.37 2.61
CA ASP A 608 -6.94 35.74 2.08
C ASP A 608 -8.32 35.99 1.46
N GLU A 609 -8.55 37.22 0.99
CA GLU A 609 -9.84 37.65 0.43
C GLU A 609 -10.19 36.88 -0.84
N GLU A 610 -9.19 36.62 -1.71
CA GLU A 610 -9.36 35.87 -2.96
C GLU A 610 -9.75 34.43 -2.71
N HIS A 611 -8.99 33.71 -1.85
CA HIS A 611 -9.28 32.34 -1.48
C HIS A 611 -10.63 32.20 -0.76
N THR A 612 -10.95 33.14 0.15
CA THR A 612 -12.26 33.19 0.82
C THR A 612 -13.41 33.33 -0.19
N GLY A 613 -13.27 34.20 -1.17
CA GLY A 613 -14.27 34.37 -2.24
C GLY A 613 -14.44 33.13 -3.09
N ASN A 614 -13.34 32.48 -3.49
CA ASN A 614 -13.36 31.29 -4.34
C ASN A 614 -13.95 30.07 -3.60
N ILE A 615 -13.54 29.83 -2.36
CA ILE A 615 -14.10 28.77 -1.49
C ILE A 615 -15.61 28.99 -1.31
N SER A 616 -16.02 30.23 -1.03
CA SER A 616 -17.44 30.60 -0.84
C SER A 616 -18.31 30.36 -2.06
N ARG A 617 -17.75 30.46 -3.27
CA ARG A 617 -18.46 30.21 -4.52
C ARG A 617 -18.60 28.71 -4.77
N VAL A 618 -17.56 27.95 -4.57
CA VAL A 618 -17.46 26.54 -5.01
C VAL A 618 -18.15 25.58 -4.06
N LEU A 619 -17.98 25.74 -2.74
CA LEU A 619 -18.52 24.79 -1.76
C LEU A 619 -20.06 24.61 -1.84
N PRO A 620 -20.89 25.66 -1.97
CA PRO A 620 -22.34 25.49 -2.09
C PRO A 620 -22.80 24.80 -3.38
N GLU A 621 -21.96 24.74 -4.40
CA GLU A 621 -22.27 24.05 -5.66
C GLU A 621 -21.95 22.55 -5.60
N VAL A 622 -20.92 22.21 -4.83
CA VAL A 622 -20.45 20.83 -4.71
C VAL A 622 -21.25 20.04 -3.69
N ALA A 623 -21.54 20.65 -2.52
CA ALA A 623 -22.26 19.98 -1.44
C ALA A 623 -23.78 20.21 -1.52
N GLU A 624 -24.56 19.20 -1.15
CA GLU A 624 -26.04 19.34 -1.09
C GLU A 624 -26.50 20.23 0.06
N GLN A 625 -25.74 20.27 1.15
CA GLN A 625 -26.01 21.10 2.30
C GLN A 625 -24.70 21.59 2.91
N VAL A 626 -24.62 22.89 3.20
CA VAL A 626 -23.47 23.51 3.86
C VAL A 626 -23.93 24.23 5.12
N ILE A 627 -23.36 23.86 6.25
CA ILE A 627 -23.57 24.49 7.56
C ILE A 627 -22.23 25.06 7.98
N MET A 628 -22.12 26.38 8.14
CA MET A 628 -20.86 27.00 8.49
C MET A 628 -20.96 27.95 9.68
N PHE A 629 -19.98 27.83 10.58
CA PHE A 629 -19.81 28.71 11.73
C PHE A 629 -18.70 29.70 11.41
N VAL A 630 -19.03 30.99 11.20
CA VAL A 630 -18.12 31.97 10.61
C VAL A 630 -17.97 33.19 11.49
N MET A 631 -16.79 33.82 11.48
CA MET A 631 -16.61 35.13 12.10
C MET A 631 -17.24 36.21 11.24
N LYS A 632 -17.82 37.24 11.88
CA LYS A 632 -18.44 38.37 11.18
C LYS A 632 -17.51 39.08 10.18
N LYS A 633 -16.20 39.15 10.51
CA LYS A 633 -15.20 39.79 9.64
C LYS A 633 -15.00 38.99 8.34
N ASP A 634 -14.92 37.68 8.41
CA ASP A 634 -14.68 36.81 7.26
C ASP A 634 -15.93 36.65 6.41
N PHE A 635 -17.10 36.68 7.04
CA PHE A 635 -18.40 36.64 6.35
C PHE A 635 -18.64 37.83 5.45
N LYS A 636 -18.13 39.03 5.79
CA LYS A 636 -18.26 40.22 4.92
C LYS A 636 -17.66 39.99 3.53
N ILE A 637 -16.64 39.14 3.41
CA ILE A 637 -16.00 38.80 2.14
C ILE A 637 -16.80 37.69 1.45
N ALA A 638 -17.27 36.69 2.19
CA ALA A 638 -17.99 35.55 1.68
C ALA A 638 -19.45 35.87 1.27
N GLU A 639 -20.14 36.77 2.01
CA GLU A 639 -21.56 37.07 1.82
C GLU A 639 -21.93 37.51 0.40
N PRO A 640 -21.23 38.47 -0.25
CA PRO A 640 -21.59 38.92 -1.59
C PRO A 640 -21.59 37.78 -2.63
N VAL A 641 -20.66 36.80 -2.45
CA VAL A 641 -20.46 35.70 -3.38
C VAL A 641 -21.50 34.62 -3.21
N MET A 642 -21.86 34.28 -1.96
CA MET A 642 -22.77 33.16 -1.66
C MET A 642 -24.21 33.57 -1.30
N ARG A 643 -24.55 34.86 -1.41
CA ARG A 643 -25.86 35.43 -0.99
C ARG A 643 -27.06 34.70 -1.60
N SER A 644 -26.99 34.32 -2.86
CA SER A 644 -28.04 33.55 -3.54
C SER A 644 -28.25 32.13 -2.98
N ARG A 645 -27.21 31.57 -2.37
CA ARG A 645 -27.21 30.22 -1.80
C ARG A 645 -27.56 30.17 -0.32
N ILE A 646 -27.58 31.33 0.37
CA ILE A 646 -27.92 31.39 1.80
C ILE A 646 -29.41 31.22 1.99
N GLY A 647 -29.79 30.08 2.63
CA GLY A 647 -31.18 29.79 3.00
C GLY A 647 -31.53 30.26 4.41
N LYS A 648 -30.55 30.11 5.36
CA LYS A 648 -30.75 30.55 6.74
C LYS A 648 -29.49 31.21 7.30
N GLN A 649 -29.71 32.20 8.18
CA GLN A 649 -28.63 32.90 8.86
C GLN A 649 -29.00 33.14 10.32
N PHE A 650 -28.08 32.85 11.22
CA PHE A 650 -28.21 33.05 12.64
C PHE A 650 -26.99 33.79 13.20
N THR A 651 -27.15 34.36 14.39
CA THR A 651 -26.07 35.11 15.06
C THR A 651 -25.94 34.65 16.51
N LEU A 652 -24.74 34.28 16.90
CA LEU A 652 -24.38 34.01 18.28
C LEU A 652 -24.12 35.33 19.02
N THR A 653 -24.70 35.48 20.18
CA THR A 653 -24.51 36.66 21.07
C THR A 653 -24.04 36.16 22.42
N LYS A 654 -22.81 36.49 22.81
CA LYS A 654 -22.24 36.16 24.11
C LYS A 654 -22.70 37.15 25.16
N HIS A 655 -23.34 36.65 26.22
CA HIS A 655 -23.78 37.47 27.36
C HIS A 655 -22.78 37.37 28.54
N SER A 656 -22.14 36.20 28.72
CA SER A 656 -21.11 36.01 29.73
C SER A 656 -20.15 34.88 29.23
N GLU A 657 -19.10 34.57 29.99
CA GLU A 657 -18.20 33.44 29.65
C GLU A 657 -18.93 32.09 29.63
N THR A 658 -20.04 31.99 30.35
CA THR A 658 -20.84 30.78 30.55
C THR A 658 -22.18 30.81 29.81
N ARG A 659 -22.52 31.94 29.14
CA ARG A 659 -23.82 32.09 28.47
C ARG A 659 -23.74 32.71 27.10
N THR A 660 -24.14 31.93 26.10
CA THR A 660 -24.34 32.34 24.72
C THR A 660 -25.79 32.10 24.29
N VAL A 661 -26.34 33.02 23.50
CA VAL A 661 -27.69 32.93 22.94
C VAL A 661 -27.60 32.99 21.41
N LEU A 662 -28.37 32.14 20.76
CA LEU A 662 -28.54 32.17 19.30
C LEU A 662 -29.76 33.02 18.94
N LYS A 663 -29.61 33.93 17.99
CA LYS A 663 -30.67 34.78 17.43
C LYS A 663 -30.81 34.61 15.94
#